data_65d0e0392170c011346e05e4108b43b0
#
_entry.id   65d0e0392170c011346e05e4108b43b0
#
_cell.length_a   1.000
_cell.length_b   1.000
_cell.length_c   1.000
_cell.angle_alpha   90.00
_cell.angle_beta   90.00
_cell.angle_gamma   90.00
#
_symmetry.space_group_name_H-M   'P 1'
#
loop_
_entity.id
_entity.type
_entity.pdbx_description
1 polymer ?
#
loop_
_entity_poly.entity_id
_entity_poly.type
_entity_poly.pdbx_seq_one_letter_code
_entity_poly.pdbx_strand_id
1 'polypeptide(L)'
;MCLHCDLPIAPAETSAFCCRGCEAVHALIASAGLSRYYDLGGGEGHPVAPSSSDLKWLEPIAARLASTRGLARVVLDIQGLHCSACVWLLEQLFRREPGGAGILVNPAVGTVELTVGPEFPIVGYVTAIETFGYRLGPPLKANADRCARTDIVWRMGVCIAIAMNTMIFGIAIYCGLTDGRVFRLFHALDFCLSLLSVLVGGTVFFRSAGQALRRRVLHLDLPIALGIALAFTSSTYTYFTRGGTTSYFDTINVFIALMLVGRYLQERVLAKNRAYLLASDGAEGLYTRRATADGVSLVRCTEIVQGDLLMIGHQDLVPVEAALLGQTHAVFSLDWINGESAPRTFAPGDVVPAGAFCQDSRAITLRATASFDASSIVALLRTSNRRDHDLARATPWWKRLTRIYVVSVLAMAASAFAGWMLATHDLARSLDVVAALLIVTCPCSFGIATPLAYELAQAGLRRIGLFVRTPGFLDRAAEVRRVVFDKTGTLTTGLLLVANSDALARLSENERAIAYNLAVRSSHPKSRAVAVALEALGAATRFDAHADVREIAGHGLETRTAERVWRLGAPAWAAPARSLDTDCADVILSRDGRTVVAFTTVEQPRPDARDEVLALSREGYEPCVLSGDSLEATIAMAQRCGIPGERAFGARSPEGKVAWLRALGQRDERKTLFIGDGINDSLVAEEAYCAGTPAIDRPFMAARCDFYLVTPGLRAIRAALHVSKRLARVVRTNLAIAMFYNAVTVTLATAGLMTPLWCAILMPVSSLSTVLATTFQLRRERGRSWTS
;
A
#
# COMPACT_ATOMS: atom_id res chain seq x y z
N MET A 1 -9.38 7.01 -33.94
CA MET A 1 -8.86 6.80 -32.60
C MET A 1 -7.37 6.51 -32.66
N CYS A 2 -6.62 6.93 -31.69
CA CYS A 2 -5.19 6.64 -31.59
C CYS A 2 -4.94 5.20 -31.14
N LEU A 3 -4.17 4.41 -31.87
CA LEU A 3 -3.88 3.01 -31.52
C LEU A 3 -3.12 2.82 -30.19
N HIS A 4 -2.59 3.90 -29.60
CA HIS A 4 -1.90 3.82 -28.31
C HIS A 4 -2.79 4.31 -27.15
N CYS A 5 -3.38 5.49 -27.26
CA CYS A 5 -4.08 6.15 -26.14
C CYS A 5 -5.60 6.21 -26.28
N ASP A 6 -6.13 5.64 -27.37
CA ASP A 6 -7.55 5.58 -27.70
C ASP A 6 -8.27 6.96 -27.72
N LEU A 7 -7.51 8.05 -27.86
CA LEU A 7 -8.07 9.40 -28.05
C LEU A 7 -8.40 9.68 -29.51
N PRO A 8 -9.42 10.51 -29.79
CA PRO A 8 -9.75 10.89 -31.16
C PRO A 8 -8.60 11.62 -31.84
N ILE A 9 -8.34 11.26 -33.09
CA ILE A 9 -7.31 11.89 -33.96
C ILE A 9 -7.98 13.04 -34.71
N ALA A 10 -7.25 14.18 -34.86
CA ALA A 10 -7.77 15.32 -35.60
C ALA A 10 -8.03 14.95 -37.08
N PRO A 11 -9.12 15.46 -37.69
CA PRO A 11 -9.55 15.05 -39.03
C PRO A 11 -8.56 15.31 -40.17
N ALA A 12 -7.51 16.11 -39.92
CA ALA A 12 -6.48 16.45 -40.90
C ALA A 12 -5.25 15.50 -40.89
N GLU A 13 -5.16 14.55 -39.94
CA GLU A 13 -4.01 13.65 -39.86
C GLU A 13 -4.34 12.27 -40.42
N THR A 14 -3.52 11.83 -41.40
CA THR A 14 -3.58 10.48 -42.01
C THR A 14 -2.93 9.39 -41.13
N SER A 15 -2.45 9.77 -39.96
CA SER A 15 -1.79 8.88 -38.99
C SER A 15 -2.82 8.12 -38.16
N ALA A 16 -2.50 6.86 -37.81
CA ALA A 16 -3.24 6.06 -36.85
C ALA A 16 -3.02 6.51 -35.39
N PHE A 17 -2.26 7.58 -35.17
CA PHE A 17 -1.84 8.08 -33.84
C PHE A 17 -2.12 9.56 -33.69
N CYS A 18 -2.51 9.99 -32.49
CA CYS A 18 -2.81 11.39 -32.19
C CYS A 18 -1.54 12.28 -32.10
N CYS A 19 -0.37 11.69 -31.92
CA CYS A 19 0.91 12.39 -31.89
C CYS A 19 2.06 11.42 -32.16
N ARG A 20 3.24 11.97 -32.52
CA ARG A 20 4.46 11.17 -32.76
C ARG A 20 4.92 10.38 -31.52
N GLY A 21 4.60 10.86 -30.32
CA GLY A 21 4.91 10.15 -29.07
C GLY A 21 4.13 8.85 -28.97
N CYS A 22 2.83 8.87 -29.24
CA CYS A 22 1.99 7.67 -29.25
C CYS A 22 2.41 6.66 -30.32
N GLU A 23 2.78 7.14 -31.53
CA GLU A 23 3.32 6.30 -32.60
C GLU A 23 4.62 5.60 -32.18
N ALA A 24 5.57 6.35 -31.61
CA ALA A 24 6.86 5.81 -31.16
C ALA A 24 6.67 4.77 -30.05
N VAL A 25 5.81 5.04 -29.08
CA VAL A 25 5.56 4.11 -27.96
C VAL A 25 4.82 2.86 -28.44
N HIS A 26 3.83 3.01 -29.30
CA HIS A 26 3.13 1.85 -29.89
C HIS A 26 4.11 0.96 -30.68
N ALA A 27 4.97 1.57 -31.52
CA ALA A 27 6.00 0.84 -32.25
C ALA A 27 6.99 0.12 -31.30
N LEU A 28 7.41 0.77 -30.22
CA LEU A 28 8.28 0.18 -29.21
C LEU A 28 7.60 -0.99 -28.49
N ILE A 29 6.35 -0.85 -28.07
CA ILE A 29 5.59 -1.92 -27.41
C ILE A 29 5.41 -3.11 -28.37
N ALA A 30 5.05 -2.86 -29.63
CA ALA A 30 4.85 -3.88 -30.63
C ALA A 30 6.17 -4.59 -30.99
N SER A 31 7.23 -3.85 -31.29
CA SER A 31 8.56 -4.40 -31.62
C SER A 31 9.18 -5.15 -30.43
N ALA A 32 8.86 -4.73 -29.22
CA ALA A 32 9.28 -5.38 -27.99
C ALA A 32 8.47 -6.64 -27.64
N GLY A 33 7.42 -6.99 -28.40
CA GLY A 33 6.55 -8.14 -28.10
C GLY A 33 5.75 -7.97 -26.81
N LEU A 34 5.41 -6.72 -26.42
CA LEU A 34 4.72 -6.38 -25.20
C LEU A 34 3.25 -5.99 -25.43
N SER A 35 2.63 -6.46 -26.53
CA SER A 35 1.25 -6.11 -26.93
C SER A 35 0.20 -6.38 -25.87
N ARG A 36 0.47 -7.30 -24.94
CA ARG A 36 -0.38 -7.53 -23.75
C ARG A 36 -0.60 -6.28 -22.89
N TYR A 37 0.23 -5.26 -23.05
CA TYR A 37 0.04 -3.95 -22.41
C TYR A 37 -1.34 -3.36 -22.76
N TYR A 38 -1.76 -3.47 -24.02
CA TYR A 38 -3.07 -2.97 -24.48
C TYR A 38 -4.23 -3.84 -24.01
N ASP A 39 -4.05 -5.16 -23.93
CA ASP A 39 -5.05 -6.09 -23.37
C ASP A 39 -5.38 -5.78 -21.89
N LEU A 40 -4.45 -5.13 -21.20
CA LEU A 40 -4.60 -4.71 -19.80
C LEU A 40 -5.12 -3.27 -19.65
N GLY A 41 -5.55 -2.63 -20.75
CA GLY A 41 -6.04 -1.24 -20.75
C GLY A 41 -4.90 -0.20 -20.68
N GLY A 42 -3.68 -0.58 -21.07
CA GLY A 42 -2.53 0.31 -21.05
C GLY A 42 -2.58 1.37 -22.16
N GLY A 43 -2.23 2.62 -21.85
CA GLY A 43 -2.22 3.74 -22.78
C GLY A 43 -3.55 4.47 -22.94
N GLU A 44 -4.65 3.87 -22.56
CA GLU A 44 -6.01 4.42 -22.70
C GLU A 44 -6.15 5.80 -22.06
N GLY A 45 -6.52 6.83 -22.83
CA GLY A 45 -6.67 8.21 -22.36
C GLY A 45 -5.36 8.97 -22.07
N HIS A 46 -4.19 8.36 -22.27
CA HIS A 46 -2.88 8.93 -21.91
C HIS A 46 -1.95 9.11 -23.12
N PRO A 47 -2.02 10.24 -23.84
CA PRO A 47 -1.10 10.52 -24.93
C PRO A 47 0.32 10.75 -24.36
N VAL A 48 1.31 10.20 -25.06
CA VAL A 48 2.72 10.33 -24.66
C VAL A 48 3.21 11.75 -24.92
N ALA A 49 3.52 12.48 -23.85
CA ALA A 49 4.20 13.75 -23.95
C ALA A 49 5.71 13.51 -24.04
N PRO A 50 6.44 14.04 -25.04
CA PRO A 50 7.89 13.97 -25.07
C PRO A 50 8.47 14.71 -23.85
N SER A 51 9.19 14.02 -22.98
CA SER A 51 9.89 14.60 -21.85
C SER A 51 11.39 14.45 -22.06
N SER A 52 12.11 15.57 -22.15
CA SER A 52 13.55 15.60 -21.93
C SER A 52 13.77 15.94 -20.46
N SER A 53 13.91 14.96 -19.59
CA SER A 53 14.29 15.18 -18.22
C SER A 53 15.81 15.31 -18.10
N ASP A 54 16.30 16.23 -17.27
CA ASP A 54 17.71 16.32 -16.93
C ASP A 54 18.04 15.18 -15.94
N LEU A 55 18.69 14.13 -16.42
CA LEU A 55 19.02 12.92 -15.64
C LEU A 55 20.27 13.09 -14.75
N LYS A 56 20.80 14.30 -14.56
CA LYS A 56 22.00 14.56 -13.70
C LYS A 56 21.81 14.04 -12.27
N TRP A 57 20.60 14.00 -11.76
CA TRP A 57 20.30 13.45 -10.43
C TRP A 57 20.57 11.95 -10.31
N LEU A 58 20.66 11.23 -11.43
CA LEU A 58 20.98 9.78 -11.48
C LEU A 58 22.47 9.49 -11.37
N GLU A 59 23.35 10.42 -11.72
CA GLU A 59 24.80 10.23 -11.70
C GLU A 59 25.33 9.75 -10.33
N PRO A 60 24.94 10.35 -9.18
CA PRO A 60 25.39 9.86 -7.87
C PRO A 60 24.88 8.46 -7.54
N ILE A 61 23.70 8.09 -8.06
CA ILE A 61 23.11 6.75 -7.86
C ILE A 61 23.87 5.72 -8.69
N ALA A 62 24.14 6.03 -9.97
CA ALA A 62 24.91 5.17 -10.86
C ALA A 62 26.35 4.94 -10.35
N ALA A 63 27.05 6.00 -9.92
CA ALA A 63 28.37 5.91 -9.34
C ALA A 63 28.40 5.03 -8.07
N ARG A 64 27.37 5.14 -7.23
CA ARG A 64 27.24 4.30 -6.03
C ARG A 64 26.99 2.86 -6.39
N LEU A 65 26.17 2.55 -7.39
CA LEU A 65 25.90 1.18 -7.85
C LEU A 65 27.19 0.54 -8.38
N ALA A 66 27.95 1.23 -9.21
CA ALA A 66 29.22 0.73 -9.77
C ALA A 66 30.26 0.42 -8.69
N SER A 67 30.24 1.12 -7.54
CA SER A 67 31.17 0.88 -6.42
C SER A 67 30.68 -0.20 -5.42
N THR A 68 29.45 -0.68 -5.54
CA THR A 68 28.85 -1.63 -4.59
C THR A 68 29.21 -3.07 -4.95
N ARG A 69 29.80 -3.84 -4.01
CA ARG A 69 30.01 -5.28 -4.16
C ARG A 69 28.73 -6.01 -3.75
N GLY A 70 27.99 -6.60 -4.72
CA GLY A 70 26.76 -7.36 -4.49
C GLY A 70 25.48 -6.58 -4.86
N LEU A 71 24.33 -7.05 -4.37
CA LEU A 71 23.02 -6.46 -4.69
C LEU A 71 22.78 -5.17 -3.92
N ALA A 72 22.44 -4.10 -4.64
CA ALA A 72 22.06 -2.81 -4.07
C ALA A 72 20.56 -2.57 -4.22
N ARG A 73 19.98 -1.85 -3.28
CA ARG A 73 18.59 -1.39 -3.31
C ARG A 73 18.56 0.09 -3.70
N VAL A 74 17.80 0.40 -4.74
CA VAL A 74 17.57 1.76 -5.24
C VAL A 74 16.06 2.03 -5.16
N VAL A 75 15.68 3.15 -4.57
CA VAL A 75 14.29 3.62 -4.53
C VAL A 75 14.22 4.88 -5.38
N LEU A 76 13.25 4.93 -6.29
CA LEU A 76 12.98 6.06 -7.17
C LEU A 76 11.52 6.44 -7.03
N ASP A 77 11.22 7.73 -7.11
CA ASP A 77 9.85 8.21 -7.25
C ASP A 77 9.43 8.09 -8.72
N ILE A 78 8.19 7.69 -8.98
CA ILE A 78 7.64 7.54 -10.33
C ILE A 78 6.26 8.16 -10.43
N GLN A 79 6.01 8.88 -11.52
CA GLN A 79 4.73 9.47 -11.86
C GLN A 79 4.24 8.95 -13.22
N GLY A 80 2.92 8.95 -13.41
CA GLY A 80 2.29 8.45 -14.66
C GLY A 80 1.80 7.00 -14.55
N LEU A 81 1.76 6.44 -13.34
CA LEU A 81 1.21 5.10 -13.10
C LEU A 81 -0.30 5.19 -12.90
N HIS A 82 -1.07 4.80 -13.90
CA HIS A 82 -2.53 4.93 -13.87
C HIS A 82 -3.26 3.57 -13.82
N CYS A 83 -2.59 2.46 -14.18
CA CYS A 83 -3.24 1.16 -14.28
C CYS A 83 -2.27 -0.01 -14.01
N SER A 84 -2.83 -1.21 -13.90
CA SER A 84 -2.06 -2.45 -13.74
C SER A 84 -1.14 -2.75 -14.93
N ALA A 85 -1.52 -2.29 -16.13
CA ALA A 85 -0.69 -2.42 -17.34
C ALA A 85 0.64 -1.64 -17.20
N CYS A 86 0.60 -0.46 -16.57
CA CYS A 86 1.79 0.34 -16.30
C CYS A 86 2.77 -0.42 -15.39
N VAL A 87 2.26 -1.03 -14.32
CA VAL A 87 3.09 -1.84 -13.39
C VAL A 87 3.70 -3.04 -14.12
N TRP A 88 2.88 -3.76 -14.90
CA TRP A 88 3.33 -4.88 -15.69
C TRP A 88 4.41 -4.50 -16.72
N LEU A 89 4.24 -3.36 -17.40
CA LEU A 89 5.22 -2.86 -18.37
C LEU A 89 6.58 -2.58 -17.72
N LEU A 90 6.59 -1.89 -16.59
CA LEU A 90 7.81 -1.60 -15.82
C LEU A 90 8.53 -2.87 -15.37
N GLU A 91 7.77 -3.88 -14.93
CA GLU A 91 8.34 -5.18 -14.55
C GLU A 91 8.94 -5.92 -15.76
N GLN A 92 8.29 -5.86 -16.95
CA GLN A 92 8.81 -6.49 -18.15
C GLN A 92 10.07 -5.80 -18.68
N LEU A 93 10.12 -4.47 -18.66
CA LEU A 93 11.32 -3.71 -19.02
C LEU A 93 12.48 -4.03 -18.07
N PHE A 94 12.21 -4.10 -16.76
CA PHE A 94 13.22 -4.45 -15.77
C PHE A 94 13.80 -5.86 -15.96
N ARG A 95 12.96 -6.84 -16.30
CA ARG A 95 13.40 -8.22 -16.52
C ARG A 95 14.30 -8.40 -17.73
N ARG A 96 14.29 -7.45 -18.65
CA ARG A 96 15.15 -7.47 -19.87
C ARG A 96 16.54 -6.91 -19.62
N GLU A 97 16.70 -6.13 -18.57
CA GLU A 97 17.99 -5.52 -18.26
C GLU A 97 18.87 -6.51 -17.48
N PRO A 98 20.17 -6.61 -17.82
CA PRO A 98 21.11 -7.46 -17.11
C PRO A 98 21.35 -6.92 -15.68
N GLY A 99 21.59 -7.81 -14.74
CA GLY A 99 21.87 -7.42 -13.34
C GLY A 99 20.65 -7.05 -12.49
N GLY A 100 19.44 -7.18 -13.02
CA GLY A 100 18.19 -6.96 -12.26
C GLY A 100 17.83 -8.19 -11.43
N ALA A 101 17.79 -8.05 -10.09
CA ALA A 101 17.40 -9.13 -9.17
C ALA A 101 15.94 -9.03 -8.68
N GLY A 102 15.36 -7.84 -8.65
CA GLY A 102 13.97 -7.64 -8.24
C GLY A 102 13.49 -6.21 -8.40
N ILE A 103 12.23 -6.06 -8.76
CA ILE A 103 11.51 -4.78 -8.83
C ILE A 103 10.25 -4.84 -7.99
N LEU A 104 9.93 -3.76 -7.31
CA LEU A 104 8.68 -3.57 -6.61
C LEU A 104 8.14 -2.18 -6.93
N VAL A 105 7.04 -2.14 -7.67
CA VAL A 105 6.35 -0.90 -8.02
C VAL A 105 5.22 -0.66 -7.03
N ASN A 106 5.14 0.54 -6.48
CA ASN A 106 4.04 0.97 -5.61
C ASN A 106 3.32 2.16 -6.25
N PRO A 107 2.25 1.92 -7.02
CA PRO A 107 1.58 2.98 -7.77
C PRO A 107 0.85 3.99 -6.89
N ALA A 108 0.35 3.59 -5.72
CA ALA A 108 -0.36 4.52 -4.83
C ALA A 108 0.55 5.54 -4.14
N VAL A 109 1.84 5.24 -4.06
CA VAL A 109 2.86 6.14 -3.48
C VAL A 109 3.71 6.78 -4.57
N GLY A 110 3.57 6.27 -5.80
CA GLY A 110 4.42 6.69 -6.90
C GLY A 110 5.89 6.33 -6.68
N THR A 111 6.19 5.11 -6.17
CA THR A 111 7.58 4.70 -5.93
C THR A 111 7.91 3.37 -6.60
N VAL A 112 9.14 3.26 -7.09
CA VAL A 112 9.72 2.04 -7.64
C VAL A 112 10.94 1.69 -6.81
N GLU A 113 10.98 0.47 -6.29
CA GLU A 113 12.12 -0.08 -5.59
C GLU A 113 12.78 -1.14 -6.46
N LEU A 114 14.04 -0.91 -6.78
CA LEU A 114 14.88 -1.79 -7.59
C LEU A 114 15.90 -2.49 -6.70
N THR A 115 16.03 -3.80 -6.83
CA THR A 115 17.14 -4.57 -6.27
C THR A 115 18.03 -5.00 -7.44
N VAL A 116 19.22 -4.43 -7.54
CA VAL A 116 20.07 -4.54 -8.72
C VAL A 116 21.54 -4.81 -8.36
N GLY A 117 22.23 -5.48 -9.27
CA GLY A 117 23.67 -5.66 -9.18
C GLY A 117 24.47 -4.47 -9.74
N PRO A 118 25.81 -4.48 -9.61
CA PRO A 118 26.67 -3.38 -10.08
C PRO A 118 26.64 -3.18 -11.60
N GLU A 119 26.28 -4.20 -12.36
CA GLU A 119 26.22 -4.18 -13.83
C GLU A 119 24.88 -3.68 -14.38
N PHE A 120 23.92 -3.35 -13.50
CA PHE A 120 22.60 -2.90 -13.95
C PHE A 120 22.65 -1.50 -14.57
N PRO A 121 22.20 -1.33 -15.83
CA PRO A 121 22.27 -0.07 -16.57
C PRO A 121 21.15 0.88 -16.12
N ILE A 122 21.24 1.44 -14.91
CA ILE A 122 20.17 2.24 -14.31
C ILE A 122 19.77 3.45 -15.16
N VAL A 123 20.73 4.11 -15.82
CA VAL A 123 20.47 5.26 -16.69
C VAL A 123 19.68 4.81 -17.92
N GLY A 124 20.08 3.70 -18.55
CA GLY A 124 19.39 3.11 -19.69
C GLY A 124 17.96 2.69 -19.35
N TYR A 125 17.78 2.05 -18.20
CA TYR A 125 16.47 1.63 -17.72
C TYR A 125 15.54 2.82 -17.44
N VAL A 126 16.03 3.88 -16.77
CA VAL A 126 15.24 5.09 -16.50
C VAL A 126 14.88 5.80 -17.80
N THR A 127 15.85 5.93 -18.73
CA THR A 127 15.59 6.52 -20.04
C THR A 127 14.55 5.71 -20.83
N ALA A 128 14.64 4.38 -20.82
CA ALA A 128 13.64 3.52 -21.45
C ALA A 128 12.23 3.75 -20.88
N ILE A 129 12.09 3.84 -19.56
CA ILE A 129 10.81 4.12 -18.90
C ILE A 129 10.26 5.50 -19.29
N GLU A 130 11.11 6.52 -19.32
CA GLU A 130 10.70 7.87 -19.70
C GLU A 130 10.21 7.96 -21.14
N THR A 131 10.74 7.13 -22.05
CA THR A 131 10.23 7.07 -23.45
C THR A 131 8.78 6.57 -23.51
N PHE A 132 8.32 5.82 -22.53
CA PHE A 132 6.92 5.39 -22.39
C PHE A 132 6.03 6.42 -21.68
N GLY A 133 6.53 7.62 -21.40
CA GLY A 133 5.76 8.72 -20.80
C GLY A 133 5.73 8.75 -19.27
N TYR A 134 6.40 7.81 -18.61
CA TYR A 134 6.57 7.87 -17.14
C TYR A 134 7.69 8.85 -16.78
N ARG A 135 7.63 9.39 -15.57
CA ARG A 135 8.65 10.29 -15.05
C ARG A 135 9.22 9.75 -13.76
N LEU A 136 10.55 9.70 -13.69
CA LEU A 136 11.26 9.23 -12.51
C LEU A 136 12.01 10.38 -11.83
N GLY A 137 12.11 10.32 -10.51
CA GLY A 137 12.79 11.31 -9.70
C GLY A 137 13.55 10.70 -8.51
N PRO A 138 14.40 11.50 -7.85
CA PRO A 138 15.08 11.06 -6.64
C PRO A 138 14.12 10.90 -5.48
N PRO A 139 14.34 9.92 -4.57
CA PRO A 139 13.44 9.66 -3.45
C PRO A 139 13.45 10.79 -2.42
N LEU A 140 12.28 11.17 -1.93
CA LEU A 140 12.03 12.28 -1.01
C LEU A 140 12.67 12.18 0.38
N LYS A 141 12.93 10.96 0.89
CA LYS A 141 13.44 10.73 2.27
C LYS A 141 14.38 9.53 2.37
N ALA A 142 15.67 9.71 2.18
CA ALA A 142 16.66 8.64 2.32
C ALA A 142 17.69 8.78 3.47
N ASN A 143 17.80 9.92 4.14
CA ASN A 143 18.99 10.22 4.96
C ASN A 143 18.88 10.05 6.48
N ALA A 144 17.69 10.07 7.09
CA ALA A 144 17.56 10.02 8.55
C ALA A 144 17.75 8.62 9.17
N ASP A 145 17.38 7.55 8.43
CA ASP A 145 17.40 6.18 8.97
C ASP A 145 18.74 5.46 8.82
N ARG A 146 19.70 5.99 8.06
CA ARG A 146 20.99 5.34 7.83
C ARG A 146 21.94 5.42 9.01
N CYS A 147 22.01 6.56 9.70
CA CYS A 147 22.93 6.77 10.82
C CYS A 147 22.63 5.85 12.01
N ALA A 148 21.36 5.61 12.33
CA ALA A 148 20.97 4.77 13.46
C ALA A 148 21.28 3.27 13.22
N ARG A 149 21.21 2.80 11.98
CA ARG A 149 21.51 1.38 11.63
C ARG A 149 22.98 1.02 11.76
N THR A 150 23.86 1.93 11.45
CA THR A 150 25.32 1.66 11.50
C THR A 150 25.76 1.48 12.94
N ASP A 151 25.16 2.19 13.91
CA ASP A 151 25.53 2.12 15.32
C ASP A 151 25.26 0.74 15.95
N ILE A 152 24.14 0.10 15.65
CA ILE A 152 23.80 -1.24 16.18
C ILE A 152 24.65 -2.34 15.55
N VAL A 153 24.94 -2.25 14.25
CA VAL A 153 25.70 -3.30 13.53
C VAL A 153 27.13 -3.46 14.06
N TRP A 154 27.85 -2.35 14.24
CA TRP A 154 29.22 -2.43 14.74
C TRP A 154 29.26 -2.89 16.20
N ARG A 155 28.33 -2.41 17.06
CA ARG A 155 28.22 -2.87 18.46
C ARG A 155 27.95 -4.37 18.54
N MET A 156 27.01 -4.84 17.71
CA MET A 156 26.70 -6.27 17.59
C MET A 156 27.92 -7.09 17.16
N GLY A 157 28.68 -6.61 16.16
CA GLY A 157 29.90 -7.28 15.69
C GLY A 157 30.95 -7.39 16.78
N VAL A 158 31.21 -6.30 17.53
CA VAL A 158 32.14 -6.27 18.65
C VAL A 158 31.69 -7.24 19.76
N CYS A 159 30.41 -7.19 20.18
CA CYS A 159 29.92 -8.04 21.25
C CYS A 159 29.89 -9.53 20.86
N ILE A 160 29.63 -9.88 19.60
CA ILE A 160 29.73 -11.26 19.10
C ILE A 160 31.18 -11.73 19.16
N ALA A 161 32.15 -10.94 18.73
CA ALA A 161 33.56 -11.28 18.79
C ALA A 161 34.04 -11.50 20.25
N ILE A 162 33.60 -10.62 21.17
CA ILE A 162 33.86 -10.76 22.60
C ILE A 162 33.22 -12.07 23.11
N ALA A 163 31.96 -12.34 22.84
CA ALA A 163 31.28 -13.55 23.32
C ALA A 163 31.95 -14.84 22.82
N MET A 164 32.40 -14.86 21.55
CA MET A 164 33.13 -16.02 21.01
C MET A 164 34.45 -16.26 21.73
N ASN A 165 35.22 -15.21 22.04
CA ASN A 165 36.51 -15.34 22.75
C ASN A 165 36.31 -15.75 24.23
N THR A 166 35.36 -15.09 24.93
CA THR A 166 35.09 -15.43 26.35
C THR A 166 34.50 -16.84 26.51
N MET A 167 33.75 -17.33 25.53
CA MET A 167 33.22 -18.69 25.51
C MET A 167 34.39 -19.74 25.41
N ILE A 168 35.47 -19.44 24.68
CA ILE A 168 36.64 -20.30 24.62
C ILE A 168 37.32 -20.37 26.03
N PHE A 169 37.45 -19.23 26.72
CA PHE A 169 37.98 -19.18 28.07
C PHE A 169 37.10 -19.96 29.07
N GLY A 170 35.77 -19.74 28.97
CA GLY A 170 34.77 -20.45 29.77
C GLY A 170 34.87 -21.97 29.58
N ILE A 171 34.94 -22.46 28.34
CA ILE A 171 35.11 -23.90 28.05
C ILE A 171 36.38 -24.46 28.71
N ALA A 172 37.51 -23.75 28.64
CA ALA A 172 38.76 -24.21 29.28
C ALA A 172 38.59 -24.33 30.80
N ILE A 173 37.90 -23.41 31.44
CA ILE A 173 37.59 -23.44 32.88
C ILE A 173 36.65 -24.59 33.21
N TYR A 174 35.60 -24.81 32.44
CA TYR A 174 34.66 -25.93 32.63
C TYR A 174 35.30 -27.30 32.37
N CYS A 175 36.32 -27.37 31.52
CA CYS A 175 37.10 -28.58 31.28
C CYS A 175 38.16 -28.88 32.38
N GLY A 176 38.22 -28.09 33.47
CA GLY A 176 39.02 -28.38 34.64
C GLY A 176 40.23 -27.46 34.86
N LEU A 177 40.33 -26.34 34.16
CA LEU A 177 41.36 -25.33 34.44
C LEU A 177 40.89 -24.48 35.65
N THR A 178 41.21 -24.92 36.86
CA THR A 178 40.72 -24.27 38.10
C THR A 178 41.77 -23.42 38.82
N ASP A 179 43.07 -23.61 38.50
CA ASP A 179 44.19 -22.96 39.19
C ASP A 179 45.35 -22.61 38.25
N GLY A 180 46.28 -21.79 38.73
CA GLY A 180 47.52 -21.47 38.04
C GLY A 180 47.54 -20.11 37.35
N ARG A 181 48.64 -19.76 36.66
CA ARG A 181 48.84 -18.48 35.99
C ARG A 181 47.92 -18.32 34.82
N VAL A 182 47.65 -19.41 34.09
CA VAL A 182 46.76 -19.39 32.91
C VAL A 182 45.29 -19.12 33.31
N PHE A 183 44.84 -19.75 34.39
CA PHE A 183 43.49 -19.50 34.96
C PHE A 183 43.32 -18.03 35.33
N ARG A 184 44.26 -17.42 36.05
CA ARG A 184 44.21 -16.00 36.43
C ARG A 184 44.23 -15.07 35.21
N LEU A 185 45.01 -15.41 34.19
CA LEU A 185 45.05 -14.65 32.96
C LEU A 185 43.68 -14.68 32.21
N PHE A 186 43.12 -15.89 32.05
CA PHE A 186 41.82 -16.05 31.36
C PHE A 186 40.70 -15.32 32.10
N HIS A 187 40.67 -15.41 33.45
CA HIS A 187 39.70 -14.68 34.25
C HIS A 187 39.85 -13.16 34.18
N ALA A 188 41.08 -12.63 34.15
CA ALA A 188 41.35 -11.21 34.02
C ALA A 188 40.89 -10.71 32.61
N LEU A 189 41.21 -11.49 31.56
CA LEU A 189 40.76 -11.17 30.20
C LEU A 189 39.24 -11.23 30.08
N ASP A 190 38.59 -12.22 30.68
CA ASP A 190 37.13 -12.37 30.66
C ASP A 190 36.46 -11.21 31.37
N PHE A 191 36.96 -10.76 32.51
CA PHE A 191 36.49 -9.56 33.20
C PHE A 191 36.65 -8.31 32.33
N CYS A 192 37.85 -8.07 31.73
CA CYS A 192 38.07 -6.90 30.89
C CYS A 192 37.18 -6.88 29.64
N LEU A 193 37.04 -8.04 28.98
CA LEU A 193 36.21 -8.19 27.79
C LEU A 193 34.71 -8.01 28.16
N SER A 194 34.28 -8.52 29.32
CA SER A 194 32.91 -8.35 29.79
C SER A 194 32.62 -6.89 30.15
N LEU A 195 33.54 -6.18 30.77
CA LEU A 195 33.43 -4.76 31.01
C LEU A 195 33.26 -3.98 29.69
N LEU A 196 34.07 -4.32 28.67
CA LEU A 196 33.98 -3.73 27.34
C LEU A 196 32.63 -4.06 26.69
N SER A 197 32.15 -5.28 26.79
CA SER A 197 30.84 -5.72 26.25
C SER A 197 29.69 -4.96 26.91
N VAL A 198 29.70 -4.77 28.22
CA VAL A 198 28.69 -3.97 28.94
C VAL A 198 28.74 -2.49 28.52
N LEU A 199 29.94 -1.92 28.35
CA LEU A 199 30.10 -0.52 27.93
C LEU A 199 29.71 -0.31 26.46
N VAL A 200 29.99 -1.25 25.57
CA VAL A 200 29.67 -1.13 24.14
C VAL A 200 28.24 -1.56 23.85
N GLY A 201 27.85 -2.76 24.25
CA GLY A 201 26.55 -3.37 23.93
C GLY A 201 25.46 -3.08 24.97
N GLY A 202 25.79 -3.18 26.26
CA GLY A 202 24.84 -2.94 27.36
C GLY A 202 24.28 -1.52 27.39
N THR A 203 25.07 -0.53 26.96
CA THR A 203 24.64 0.89 26.89
C THR A 203 23.40 1.11 26.05
N VAL A 204 23.12 0.27 25.03
CA VAL A 204 21.89 0.35 24.23
C VAL A 204 20.67 0.16 25.13
N PHE A 205 20.69 -0.84 25.99
CA PHE A 205 19.60 -1.17 26.91
C PHE A 205 19.52 -0.18 28.09
N PHE A 206 20.65 0.24 28.66
CA PHE A 206 20.70 1.23 29.73
C PHE A 206 20.18 2.60 29.29
N ARG A 207 20.53 3.07 28.11
CA ARG A 207 20.00 4.33 27.55
C ARG A 207 18.51 4.26 27.30
N SER A 208 18.02 3.18 26.72
CA SER A 208 16.60 2.96 26.44
C SER A 208 15.79 2.91 27.75
N ALA A 209 16.25 2.11 28.73
CA ALA A 209 15.60 2.01 30.05
C ALA A 209 15.64 3.34 30.81
N GLY A 210 16.76 4.06 30.79
CA GLY A 210 16.92 5.35 31.47
C GLY A 210 16.04 6.44 30.86
N GLN A 211 15.94 6.50 29.51
CA GLN A 211 15.03 7.44 28.82
C GLN A 211 13.57 7.15 29.11
N ALA A 212 13.18 5.87 29.14
CA ALA A 212 11.82 5.45 29.46
C ALA A 212 11.45 5.81 30.91
N LEU A 213 12.36 5.57 31.84
CA LEU A 213 12.18 5.89 33.26
C LEU A 213 12.06 7.41 33.50
N ARG A 214 12.91 8.22 32.84
CA ARG A 214 12.78 9.70 32.86
C ARG A 214 11.43 10.18 32.37
N ARG A 215 10.85 9.50 31.37
CA ARG A 215 9.50 9.79 30.84
C ARG A 215 8.38 9.12 31.63
N ARG A 216 8.67 8.49 32.77
CA ARG A 216 7.72 7.73 33.61
C ARG A 216 6.97 6.63 32.85
N VAL A 217 7.61 6.04 31.84
CA VAL A 217 7.06 4.91 31.06
C VAL A 217 7.88 3.67 31.37
N LEU A 218 7.23 2.59 31.78
CA LEU A 218 7.88 1.28 31.97
C LEU A 218 8.07 0.61 30.60
N HIS A 219 9.35 0.40 30.23
CA HIS A 219 9.74 -0.20 28.97
C HIS A 219 10.27 -1.61 29.18
N LEU A 220 10.15 -2.49 28.16
CA LEU A 220 10.62 -3.88 28.18
C LEU A 220 12.14 -4.00 28.37
N ASP A 221 12.92 -2.96 28.03
CA ASP A 221 14.37 -2.94 28.21
C ASP A 221 14.78 -2.76 29.67
N LEU A 222 13.87 -2.40 30.58
CA LEU A 222 14.20 -2.18 32.00
C LEU A 222 14.62 -3.47 32.73
N PRO A 223 13.85 -4.58 32.66
CA PRO A 223 14.29 -5.86 33.22
C PRO A 223 15.62 -6.36 32.61
N ILE A 224 15.84 -6.14 31.31
CA ILE A 224 17.08 -6.54 30.59
C ILE A 224 18.27 -5.76 31.13
N ALA A 225 18.15 -4.43 31.23
CA ALA A 225 19.19 -3.56 31.77
C ALA A 225 19.53 -3.94 33.22
N LEU A 226 18.53 -4.20 34.06
CA LEU A 226 18.71 -4.65 35.44
C LEU A 226 19.37 -6.03 35.48
N GLY A 227 18.97 -6.98 34.64
CA GLY A 227 19.58 -8.30 34.55
C GLY A 227 21.07 -8.24 34.20
N ILE A 228 21.45 -7.42 33.19
CA ILE A 228 22.85 -7.19 32.83
C ILE A 228 23.63 -6.57 33.99
N ALA A 229 23.06 -5.51 34.62
CA ALA A 229 23.72 -4.82 35.73
C ALA A 229 23.93 -5.75 36.94
N LEU A 230 22.89 -6.49 37.35
CA LEU A 230 22.98 -7.42 38.48
C LEU A 230 23.92 -8.59 38.22
N ALA A 231 23.82 -9.22 37.03
CA ALA A 231 24.71 -10.31 36.66
C ALA A 231 26.19 -9.88 36.62
N PHE A 232 26.46 -8.69 36.03
CA PHE A 232 27.82 -8.15 36.00
C PHE A 232 28.32 -7.78 37.41
N THR A 233 27.48 -7.18 38.25
CA THR A 233 27.84 -6.82 39.62
C THR A 233 28.08 -8.06 40.48
N SER A 234 27.21 -9.09 40.41
CA SER A 234 27.39 -10.37 41.12
C SER A 234 28.67 -11.06 40.67
N SER A 235 28.93 -11.20 39.37
CA SER A 235 30.16 -11.82 38.86
C SER A 235 31.40 -11.04 39.26
N THR A 236 31.36 -9.70 39.28
CA THR A 236 32.48 -8.86 39.72
C THR A 236 32.73 -9.02 41.23
N TYR A 237 31.67 -9.03 42.05
CA TYR A 237 31.76 -9.28 43.47
C TYR A 237 32.42 -10.63 43.77
N THR A 238 31.95 -11.69 43.10
CA THR A 238 32.51 -13.07 43.25
C THR A 238 33.97 -13.16 42.77
N TYR A 239 34.31 -12.45 41.70
CA TYR A 239 35.68 -12.37 41.19
C TYR A 239 36.65 -11.83 42.23
N PHE A 240 36.30 -10.74 42.92
CA PHE A 240 37.17 -10.12 43.90
C PHE A 240 37.15 -10.79 45.26
N THR A 241 36.05 -11.46 45.66
CA THR A 241 35.90 -12.03 47.03
C THR A 241 36.19 -13.52 47.10
N ARG A 242 35.85 -14.30 46.03
CA ARG A 242 35.92 -15.77 46.02
C ARG A 242 36.91 -16.33 44.99
N GLY A 243 37.78 -15.51 44.43
CA GLY A 243 38.80 -15.94 43.44
C GLY A 243 38.27 -16.37 42.08
N GLY A 244 37.00 -16.06 41.77
CA GLY A 244 36.48 -16.14 40.42
C GLY A 244 35.96 -17.51 39.95
N THR A 245 35.97 -18.54 40.74
CA THR A 245 35.56 -19.92 40.34
C THR A 245 34.07 -20.06 39.99
N THR A 246 33.23 -19.06 40.30
CA THR A 246 31.78 -19.03 40.04
C THR A 246 31.35 -17.77 39.32
N SER A 247 32.18 -17.11 38.52
CA SER A 247 31.84 -15.93 37.74
C SER A 247 31.18 -16.34 36.42
N TYR A 248 30.19 -15.55 35.97
CA TYR A 248 29.38 -15.78 34.77
C TYR A 248 29.65 -14.71 33.70
N PHE A 249 30.88 -14.27 33.53
CA PHE A 249 31.25 -13.24 32.56
C PHE A 249 30.99 -13.66 31.11
N ASP A 250 31.33 -14.89 30.76
CA ASP A 250 31.06 -15.54 29.46
C ASP A 250 29.55 -15.52 29.15
N THR A 251 28.75 -15.89 30.14
CA THR A 251 27.27 -15.90 30.02
C THR A 251 26.69 -14.49 29.75
N ILE A 252 27.20 -13.47 30.44
CA ILE A 252 26.76 -12.08 30.23
C ILE A 252 27.10 -11.60 28.81
N ASN A 253 28.28 -11.95 28.29
CA ASN A 253 28.72 -11.57 26.96
C ASN A 253 27.87 -12.24 25.88
N VAL A 254 27.58 -13.53 26.02
CA VAL A 254 26.66 -14.25 25.14
C VAL A 254 25.25 -13.63 25.18
N PHE A 255 24.77 -13.31 26.37
CA PHE A 255 23.46 -12.67 26.57
C PHE A 255 23.37 -11.32 25.86
N ILE A 256 24.37 -10.44 26.06
CA ILE A 256 24.39 -9.11 25.42
C ILE A 256 24.46 -9.26 23.88
N ALA A 257 25.31 -10.16 23.37
CA ALA A 257 25.42 -10.40 21.93
C ALA A 257 24.11 -10.87 21.31
N LEU A 258 23.44 -11.86 21.93
CA LEU A 258 22.15 -12.38 21.46
C LEU A 258 21.03 -11.34 21.53
N MET A 259 21.04 -10.51 22.58
CA MET A 259 20.08 -9.42 22.72
C MET A 259 20.26 -8.35 21.63
N LEU A 260 21.50 -8.02 21.25
CA LEU A 260 21.80 -7.10 20.16
C LEU A 260 21.38 -7.68 18.80
N VAL A 261 21.60 -8.98 18.56
CA VAL A 261 21.10 -9.68 17.36
C VAL A 261 19.58 -9.60 17.28
N GLY A 262 18.89 -9.90 18.37
CA GLY A 262 17.44 -9.78 18.47
C GLY A 262 16.95 -8.37 18.17
N ARG A 263 17.60 -7.36 18.75
CA ARG A 263 17.29 -5.93 18.51
C ARG A 263 17.52 -5.51 17.06
N TYR A 264 18.64 -5.93 16.47
CA TYR A 264 18.92 -5.67 15.05
C TYR A 264 17.87 -6.27 14.12
N LEU A 265 17.49 -7.55 14.36
CA LEU A 265 16.44 -8.21 13.57
C LEU A 265 15.10 -7.49 13.72
N GLN A 266 14.73 -7.11 14.94
CA GLN A 266 13.50 -6.35 15.22
C GLN A 266 13.49 -4.99 14.48
N GLU A 267 14.59 -4.23 14.57
CA GLU A 267 14.70 -2.94 13.90
C GLU A 267 14.70 -3.07 12.39
N ARG A 268 15.36 -4.11 11.85
CA ARG A 268 15.36 -4.39 10.41
C ARG A 268 13.95 -4.70 9.89
N VAL A 269 13.18 -5.51 10.62
CA VAL A 269 11.79 -5.86 10.26
C VAL A 269 10.89 -4.64 10.37
N LEU A 270 10.98 -3.88 11.47
CA LEU A 270 10.19 -2.67 11.68
C LEU A 270 10.50 -1.58 10.65
N ALA A 271 11.77 -1.39 10.30
CA ALA A 271 12.17 -0.41 9.29
C ALA A 271 11.66 -0.79 7.89
N LYS A 272 11.66 -2.08 7.55
CA LYS A 272 11.10 -2.57 6.31
C LYS A 272 9.58 -2.33 6.25
N ASN A 273 8.86 -2.59 7.34
CA ASN A 273 7.44 -2.30 7.43
C ASN A 273 7.14 -0.80 7.38
N ARG A 274 7.93 0.03 8.08
CA ARG A 274 7.77 1.49 8.03
C ARG A 274 7.96 2.06 6.63
N ALA A 275 8.90 1.56 5.85
CA ALA A 275 9.12 2.01 4.47
C ALA A 275 7.90 1.79 3.57
N TYR A 276 7.04 0.79 3.87
CA TYR A 276 5.79 0.55 3.16
C TYR A 276 4.57 1.25 3.77
N LEU A 277 4.59 1.56 5.06
CA LEU A 277 3.50 2.20 5.78
C LEU A 277 3.60 3.74 5.80
N LEU A 278 4.80 4.29 5.67
CA LEU A 278 5.08 5.72 5.56
C LEU A 278 4.99 6.22 4.12
N ALA A 279 4.06 5.67 3.37
CA ALA A 279 3.63 6.36 2.19
C ALA A 279 3.11 7.74 2.62
N SER A 280 3.75 8.78 2.10
CA SER A 280 3.31 10.17 2.19
C SER A 280 1.79 10.29 1.95
N ASP A 281 1.19 11.38 2.35
CA ASP A 281 -0.24 11.67 2.16
C ASP A 281 -0.66 11.74 0.67
N GLY A 282 0.15 11.22 -0.25
CA GLY A 282 -0.08 11.20 -1.71
C GLY A 282 0.24 12.54 -2.39
N ALA A 283 0.25 13.63 -1.63
CA ALA A 283 0.47 14.98 -2.14
C ALA A 283 1.96 15.30 -2.38
N GLU A 284 2.86 14.75 -1.57
CA GLU A 284 4.31 15.01 -1.65
C GLU A 284 4.97 14.41 -2.91
N GLY A 285 4.33 13.44 -3.56
CA GLY A 285 4.82 12.79 -4.78
C GLY A 285 4.23 13.37 -6.09
N LEU A 286 3.36 14.38 -6.01
CA LEU A 286 2.74 14.97 -7.18
C LEU A 286 3.66 16.01 -7.83
N TYR A 287 3.75 15.92 -9.16
CA TYR A 287 4.50 16.86 -9.98
C TYR A 287 3.56 17.56 -10.96
N THR A 288 3.85 18.81 -11.29
CA THR A 288 3.18 19.57 -12.33
C THR A 288 4.18 20.30 -13.20
N ARG A 289 3.74 20.77 -14.36
CA ARG A 289 4.57 21.57 -15.27
C ARG A 289 4.37 23.03 -14.97
N ARG A 290 5.46 23.71 -14.62
CA ARG A 290 5.50 25.17 -14.46
C ARG A 290 6.13 25.81 -15.67
N ALA A 291 5.42 26.73 -16.31
CA ALA A 291 5.95 27.56 -17.40
C ALA A 291 6.69 28.74 -16.84
N THR A 292 7.95 28.93 -17.25
CA THR A 292 8.82 30.06 -16.91
C THR A 292 9.28 30.74 -18.20
N ALA A 293 9.94 31.90 -18.11
CA ALA A 293 10.51 32.60 -19.28
C ALA A 293 11.53 31.73 -20.05
N ASP A 294 12.20 30.82 -19.36
CA ASP A 294 13.24 29.93 -19.91
C ASP A 294 12.69 28.60 -20.44
N GLY A 295 11.39 28.35 -20.34
CA GLY A 295 10.73 27.14 -20.82
C GLY A 295 9.80 26.49 -19.79
N VAL A 296 9.47 25.22 -20.02
CA VAL A 296 8.59 24.44 -19.12
C VAL A 296 9.42 23.54 -18.23
N SER A 297 9.36 23.76 -16.91
CA SER A 297 10.04 22.93 -15.93
C SER A 297 9.04 22.05 -15.16
N LEU A 298 9.45 20.83 -14.84
CA LEU A 298 8.69 19.94 -13.96
C LEU A 298 9.05 20.28 -12.50
N VAL A 299 8.03 20.69 -11.74
CA VAL A 299 8.18 21.04 -10.33
C VAL A 299 7.27 20.18 -9.47
N ARG A 300 7.63 20.02 -8.19
CA ARG A 300 6.72 19.38 -7.22
C ARG A 300 5.55 20.28 -6.94
N CYS A 301 4.37 19.69 -6.74
CA CYS A 301 3.19 20.51 -6.40
C CYS A 301 3.40 21.31 -5.10
N THR A 302 4.21 20.80 -4.16
CA THR A 302 4.58 21.49 -2.92
C THR A 302 5.41 22.76 -3.13
N GLU A 303 6.01 22.94 -4.32
CA GLU A 303 6.83 24.11 -4.68
C GLU A 303 6.02 25.18 -5.41
N ILE A 304 4.73 24.96 -5.67
CA ILE A 304 3.85 25.91 -6.34
C ILE A 304 3.55 27.08 -5.40
N VAL A 305 3.75 28.28 -5.92
CA VAL A 305 3.41 29.53 -5.26
C VAL A 305 2.30 30.26 -6.04
N GLN A 306 1.59 31.15 -5.36
CA GLN A 306 0.58 31.98 -6.01
C GLN A 306 1.21 32.81 -7.14
N GLY A 307 0.55 32.81 -8.32
CA GLY A 307 1.02 33.49 -9.52
C GLY A 307 1.78 32.62 -10.51
N ASP A 308 2.22 31.41 -10.12
CA ASP A 308 2.88 30.47 -11.02
C ASP A 308 2.00 30.11 -12.22
N LEU A 309 2.61 30.00 -13.41
CA LEU A 309 1.95 29.51 -14.62
C LEU A 309 2.08 28.00 -14.70
N LEU A 310 0.95 27.30 -14.67
CA LEU A 310 0.88 25.86 -14.72
C LEU A 310 0.42 25.41 -16.10
N MET A 311 1.10 24.43 -16.69
CA MET A 311 0.71 23.81 -17.94
C MET A 311 0.08 22.44 -17.63
N ILE A 312 -1.24 22.35 -17.83
CA ILE A 312 -2.03 21.16 -17.52
C ILE A 312 -2.41 20.49 -18.85
N GLY A 313 -2.01 19.25 -19.02
CA GLY A 313 -2.36 18.42 -20.18
C GLY A 313 -3.63 17.61 -19.97
N HIS A 314 -4.02 16.85 -21.00
CA HIS A 314 -5.14 15.92 -20.89
C HIS A 314 -4.97 14.96 -19.71
N GLN A 315 -6.01 14.79 -18.90
CA GLN A 315 -6.00 13.96 -17.69
C GLN A 315 -5.00 14.37 -16.60
N ASP A 316 -4.28 15.50 -16.76
CA ASP A 316 -3.49 16.03 -15.66
C ASP A 316 -4.42 16.62 -14.57
N LEU A 317 -4.01 16.43 -13.33
CA LEU A 317 -4.67 17.01 -12.16
C LEU A 317 -4.30 18.50 -12.02
N VAL A 318 -5.26 19.32 -11.71
CA VAL A 318 -5.04 20.72 -11.29
C VAL A 318 -4.64 20.72 -9.80
N PRO A 319 -3.37 21.02 -9.46
CA PRO A 319 -2.85 20.80 -8.10
C PRO A 319 -3.28 21.87 -7.09
N VAL A 320 -3.62 23.06 -7.58
CA VAL A 320 -4.04 24.23 -6.78
C VAL A 320 -5.19 24.92 -7.48
N GLU A 321 -5.98 25.73 -6.76
CA GLU A 321 -6.92 26.63 -7.41
C GLU A 321 -6.20 27.54 -8.39
N ALA A 322 -6.65 27.55 -9.64
CA ALA A 322 -5.95 28.28 -10.69
C ALA A 322 -6.93 28.89 -11.72
N ALA A 323 -6.64 30.13 -12.13
CA ALA A 323 -7.43 30.85 -13.13
C ALA A 323 -7.06 30.40 -14.55
N LEU A 324 -8.05 30.12 -15.39
CA LEU A 324 -7.88 29.75 -16.78
C LEU A 324 -7.33 30.94 -17.58
N LEU A 325 -6.18 30.73 -18.23
CA LEU A 325 -5.57 31.72 -19.12
C LEU A 325 -5.81 31.34 -20.58
N GLY A 326 -5.93 32.34 -21.45
CA GLY A 326 -6.12 32.13 -22.88
C GLY A 326 -7.44 32.74 -23.40
N GLN A 327 -7.79 32.42 -24.64
CA GLN A 327 -9.01 32.92 -25.30
C GLN A 327 -10.07 31.81 -25.53
N THR A 328 -9.74 30.56 -25.19
CA THR A 328 -10.63 29.42 -25.44
C THR A 328 -11.13 28.82 -24.13
N HIS A 329 -12.39 28.37 -24.17
CA HIS A 329 -12.98 27.59 -23.09
C HIS A 329 -12.22 26.26 -22.93
N ALA A 330 -12.18 25.74 -21.70
CA ALA A 330 -11.57 24.47 -21.38
C ALA A 330 -12.51 23.58 -20.55
N VAL A 331 -12.41 22.27 -20.77
CA VAL A 331 -13.30 21.29 -20.14
C VAL A 331 -12.54 20.54 -19.04
N PHE A 332 -13.13 20.55 -17.85
CA PHE A 332 -12.59 19.83 -16.69
C PHE A 332 -13.62 18.90 -16.08
N SER A 333 -13.20 17.72 -15.69
CA SER A 333 -13.99 16.82 -14.83
C SER A 333 -13.83 17.24 -13.37
N LEU A 334 -14.97 17.34 -12.69
CA LEU A 334 -15.08 17.61 -11.26
C LEU A 334 -15.66 16.40 -10.51
N ASP A 335 -15.79 15.26 -11.20
CA ASP A 335 -16.35 14.02 -10.64
C ASP A 335 -15.69 13.63 -9.32
N TRP A 336 -14.51 14.01 -9.18
CA TRP A 336 -13.58 13.84 -8.11
C TRP A 336 -13.80 14.75 -6.89
N ILE A 337 -14.29 15.97 -7.11
CA ILE A 337 -14.50 17.00 -6.08
C ILE A 337 -15.94 16.95 -5.57
N ASN A 338 -16.91 16.89 -6.49
CA ASN A 338 -18.33 16.99 -6.17
C ASN A 338 -19.18 15.77 -6.59
N GLY A 339 -18.54 14.76 -7.23
CA GLY A 339 -19.23 13.55 -7.67
C GLY A 339 -20.08 13.66 -8.92
N GLU A 340 -20.04 14.81 -9.59
CA GLU A 340 -20.74 15.00 -10.85
C GLU A 340 -19.91 14.38 -11.98
N SER A 341 -20.42 13.34 -12.62
CA SER A 341 -19.77 12.68 -13.75
C SER A 341 -19.76 13.47 -15.05
N ALA A 342 -20.53 14.58 -15.12
CA ALA A 342 -20.54 15.44 -16.29
C ALA A 342 -19.39 16.46 -16.25
N PRO A 343 -18.52 16.49 -17.28
CA PRO A 343 -17.46 17.49 -17.36
C PRO A 343 -18.05 18.92 -17.43
N ARG A 344 -17.40 19.85 -16.75
CA ARG A 344 -17.80 21.27 -16.74
C ARG A 344 -16.87 22.09 -17.61
N THR A 345 -17.47 23.00 -18.41
CA THR A 345 -16.72 23.95 -19.23
C THR A 345 -16.46 25.23 -18.44
N PHE A 346 -15.21 25.67 -18.43
CA PHE A 346 -14.74 26.90 -17.80
C PHE A 346 -14.39 27.94 -18.88
N ALA A 347 -14.78 29.19 -18.67
CA ALA A 347 -14.42 30.31 -19.53
C ALA A 347 -13.06 30.90 -19.15
N PRO A 348 -12.38 31.61 -20.04
CA PRO A 348 -11.18 32.39 -19.72
C PRO A 348 -11.39 33.32 -18.52
N GLY A 349 -10.54 33.26 -17.53
CA GLY A 349 -10.66 34.01 -16.28
C GLY A 349 -11.36 33.25 -15.15
N ASP A 350 -12.11 32.19 -15.45
CA ASP A 350 -12.73 31.36 -14.40
C ASP A 350 -11.66 30.64 -13.57
N VAL A 351 -11.96 30.49 -12.29
CA VAL A 351 -11.10 29.71 -11.37
C VAL A 351 -11.49 28.24 -11.43
N VAL A 352 -10.56 27.42 -11.89
CA VAL A 352 -10.66 25.95 -11.86
C VAL A 352 -10.28 25.47 -10.47
N PRO A 353 -11.11 24.67 -9.79
CA PRO A 353 -10.82 24.21 -8.44
C PRO A 353 -9.66 23.20 -8.43
N ALA A 354 -8.88 23.19 -7.36
CA ALA A 354 -7.86 22.17 -7.13
C ALA A 354 -8.51 20.78 -7.06
N GLY A 355 -7.88 19.79 -7.69
CA GLY A 355 -8.45 18.45 -7.80
C GLY A 355 -9.25 18.20 -9.09
N ALA A 356 -9.50 19.18 -9.93
CA ALA A 356 -10.09 19.00 -11.24
C ALA A 356 -9.15 18.27 -12.20
N PHE A 357 -9.69 17.43 -13.09
CA PHE A 357 -8.94 16.78 -14.17
C PHE A 357 -9.24 17.43 -15.52
N CYS A 358 -8.20 17.80 -16.24
CA CYS A 358 -8.33 18.34 -17.60
C CYS A 358 -8.85 17.26 -18.55
N GLN A 359 -9.96 17.55 -19.23
CA GLN A 359 -10.53 16.67 -20.28
C GLN A 359 -10.21 17.15 -21.69
N ASP A 360 -9.53 18.29 -21.81
CA ASP A 360 -9.17 18.86 -23.10
C ASP A 360 -7.98 18.11 -23.71
N SER A 361 -8.01 17.87 -25.02
CA SER A 361 -6.91 17.22 -25.74
C SER A 361 -5.65 18.09 -25.88
N ARG A 362 -5.77 19.40 -25.59
CA ARG A 362 -4.68 20.38 -25.67
C ARG A 362 -4.15 20.71 -24.29
N ALA A 363 -2.86 21.02 -24.19
CA ALA A 363 -2.31 21.55 -22.97
C ALA A 363 -2.87 22.95 -22.69
N ILE A 364 -3.38 23.16 -21.49
CA ILE A 364 -4.01 24.39 -21.04
C ILE A 364 -3.10 25.10 -20.06
N THR A 365 -3.02 26.42 -20.17
CA THR A 365 -2.25 27.22 -19.21
C THR A 365 -3.17 27.80 -18.15
N LEU A 366 -2.87 27.54 -16.90
CA LEU A 366 -3.56 28.06 -15.73
C LEU A 366 -2.60 28.93 -14.90
N ARG A 367 -3.14 29.95 -14.23
CA ARG A 367 -2.37 30.74 -13.25
C ARG A 367 -2.80 30.37 -11.84
N ALA A 368 -1.88 29.88 -11.02
CA ALA A 368 -2.13 29.53 -9.63
C ALA A 368 -2.67 30.72 -8.84
N THR A 369 -3.81 30.58 -8.20
CA THR A 369 -4.43 31.60 -7.34
C THR A 369 -4.09 31.41 -5.87
N ALA A 370 -3.62 30.22 -5.49
CA ALA A 370 -3.17 29.84 -4.15
C ALA A 370 -1.86 29.05 -4.20
N SER A 371 -1.14 28.99 -3.09
CA SER A 371 -0.04 28.04 -2.91
C SER A 371 -0.58 26.64 -2.66
N PHE A 372 0.24 25.61 -2.88
CA PHE A 372 -0.17 24.21 -2.65
C PHE A 372 -0.62 23.96 -1.20
N ASP A 373 0.08 24.51 -0.22
CA ASP A 373 -0.27 24.35 1.21
C ASP A 373 -1.61 24.98 1.60
N ALA A 374 -2.04 26.01 0.87
CA ALA A 374 -3.33 26.69 1.08
C ALA A 374 -4.46 26.14 0.19
N SER A 375 -4.17 25.18 -0.68
CA SER A 375 -5.11 24.60 -1.63
C SER A 375 -6.17 23.74 -0.92
N SER A 376 -7.39 23.74 -1.46
CA SER A 376 -8.50 22.89 -0.97
C SER A 376 -8.17 21.42 -1.01
N ILE A 377 -7.34 20.99 -1.96
CA ILE A 377 -6.88 19.60 -2.06
C ILE A 377 -6.04 19.19 -0.84
N VAL A 378 -5.16 20.07 -0.35
CA VAL A 378 -4.36 19.83 0.84
C VAL A 378 -5.25 19.84 2.09
N ALA A 379 -6.24 20.72 2.16
CA ALA A 379 -7.24 20.72 3.22
C ALA A 379 -8.02 19.39 3.25
N LEU A 380 -8.45 18.90 2.10
CA LEU A 380 -9.11 17.59 1.95
C LEU A 380 -8.17 16.42 2.32
N LEU A 381 -6.87 16.52 2.02
CA LEU A 381 -5.88 15.51 2.36
C LEU A 381 -5.51 15.50 3.85
N ARG A 382 -5.48 16.67 4.50
CA ARG A 382 -5.15 16.82 5.93
C ARG A 382 -6.31 16.45 6.86
N THR A 383 -7.56 16.47 6.39
CA THR A 383 -8.76 16.35 7.24
C THR A 383 -9.01 14.96 7.82
N SER A 384 -8.27 13.90 7.48
CA SER A 384 -8.45 12.63 8.18
C SER A 384 -7.15 11.90 8.42
N ASN A 385 -6.58 12.14 9.58
CA ASN A 385 -5.62 11.22 10.16
C ASN A 385 -6.34 10.00 10.74
N ARG A 386 -6.81 9.09 9.88
CA ARG A 386 -7.20 7.74 10.29
C ARG A 386 -6.08 7.06 11.11
N ARG A 387 -4.82 7.49 10.90
CA ARG A 387 -3.65 7.13 11.71
C ARG A 387 -3.79 7.51 13.18
N ASP A 388 -4.32 8.70 13.50
CA ASP A 388 -4.44 9.15 14.89
C ASP A 388 -5.55 8.40 15.63
N HIS A 389 -6.65 8.07 14.94
CA HIS A 389 -7.70 7.21 15.48
C HIS A 389 -7.23 5.76 15.71
N ASP A 390 -6.42 5.21 14.82
CA ASP A 390 -5.88 3.85 14.95
C ASP A 390 -4.81 3.75 16.02
N LEU A 391 -3.90 4.71 16.10
CA LEU A 391 -2.92 4.81 17.18
C LEU A 391 -3.61 5.03 18.54
N ALA A 392 -4.68 5.80 18.60
CA ALA A 392 -5.44 6.02 19.81
C ALA A 392 -6.24 4.77 20.26
N ARG A 393 -6.77 3.98 19.31
CA ARG A 393 -7.56 2.77 19.62
C ARG A 393 -6.70 1.52 19.86
N ALA A 394 -5.59 1.33 19.15
CA ALA A 394 -4.73 0.14 19.27
C ALA A 394 -3.74 0.20 20.45
N THR A 395 -3.40 1.40 20.93
CA THR A 395 -2.32 1.60 21.91
C THR A 395 -2.67 1.35 23.38
N PRO A 396 -3.91 1.48 23.91
CA PRO A 396 -4.16 1.36 25.34
C PRO A 396 -3.95 -0.07 25.87
N TRP A 397 -4.44 -1.09 25.14
CA TRP A 397 -4.35 -2.49 25.58
C TRP A 397 -2.90 -2.99 25.62
N TRP A 398 -2.15 -2.73 24.56
CA TRP A 398 -0.75 -3.17 24.45
C TRP A 398 0.15 -2.49 25.47
N LYS A 399 0.02 -1.17 25.65
CA LYS A 399 0.74 -0.42 26.69
C LYS A 399 0.40 -0.92 28.08
N ARG A 400 -0.88 -1.25 28.34
CA ARG A 400 -1.33 -1.79 29.61
C ARG A 400 -0.73 -3.16 29.90
N LEU A 401 -0.73 -4.05 28.89
CA LEU A 401 -0.13 -5.40 29.01
C LEU A 401 1.38 -5.31 29.27
N THR A 402 2.11 -4.49 28.54
CA THR A 402 3.55 -4.26 28.75
C THR A 402 3.84 -3.75 30.16
N ARG A 403 3.05 -2.79 30.67
CA ARG A 403 3.20 -2.27 32.03
C ARG A 403 2.97 -3.35 33.07
N ILE A 404 1.90 -4.11 32.96
CA ILE A 404 1.58 -5.21 33.91
C ILE A 404 2.72 -6.24 33.88
N TYR A 405 3.19 -6.62 32.71
CA TYR A 405 4.29 -7.57 32.57
C TYR A 405 5.57 -7.09 33.26
N VAL A 406 6.03 -5.88 33.00
CA VAL A 406 7.26 -5.34 33.60
C VAL A 406 7.12 -5.22 35.12
N VAL A 407 5.97 -4.73 35.61
CA VAL A 407 5.73 -4.62 37.07
C VAL A 407 5.72 -5.98 37.72
N SER A 408 5.07 -7.00 37.13
CA SER A 408 5.04 -8.35 37.70
C SER A 408 6.42 -9.02 37.72
N VAL A 409 7.22 -8.82 36.68
CA VAL A 409 8.61 -9.32 36.63
C VAL A 409 9.47 -8.67 37.73
N LEU A 410 9.40 -7.35 37.88
CA LEU A 410 10.16 -6.64 38.90
C LEU A 410 9.71 -6.99 40.32
N ALA A 411 8.41 -7.10 40.54
CA ALA A 411 7.85 -7.51 41.85
C ALA A 411 8.31 -8.94 42.20
N MET A 412 8.28 -9.85 41.25
CA MET A 412 8.72 -11.22 41.42
C MET A 412 10.25 -11.33 41.66
N ALA A 413 11.05 -10.52 40.97
CA ALA A 413 12.48 -10.42 41.18
C ALA A 413 12.80 -9.92 42.62
N ALA A 414 12.08 -8.86 43.07
CA ALA A 414 12.23 -8.35 44.44
C ALA A 414 11.81 -9.38 45.51
N SER A 415 10.69 -10.08 45.26
CA SER A 415 10.20 -11.15 46.16
C SER A 415 11.17 -12.33 46.25
N ALA A 416 11.72 -12.76 45.09
CA ALA A 416 12.72 -13.83 45.02
C ALA A 416 14.00 -13.42 45.74
N PHE A 417 14.48 -12.17 45.57
CA PHE A 417 15.63 -11.66 46.30
C PHE A 417 15.43 -11.74 47.82
N ALA A 418 14.30 -11.15 48.29
CA ALA A 418 13.99 -11.15 49.73
C ALA A 418 13.85 -12.56 50.30
N GLY A 419 13.15 -13.45 49.59
CA GLY A 419 12.97 -14.84 50.00
C GLY A 419 14.29 -15.62 50.12
N TRP A 420 15.14 -15.52 49.11
CA TRP A 420 16.45 -16.20 49.12
C TRP A 420 17.41 -15.57 50.12
N MET A 421 17.40 -14.26 50.31
CA MET A 421 18.25 -13.57 51.30
C MET A 421 17.86 -13.97 52.71
N LEU A 422 16.54 -14.07 53.02
CA LEU A 422 16.04 -14.50 54.32
C LEU A 422 16.33 -15.99 54.58
N ALA A 423 16.25 -16.84 53.55
CA ALA A 423 16.42 -18.27 53.69
C ALA A 423 17.91 -18.73 53.77
N THR A 424 18.79 -18.04 53.04
CA THR A 424 20.19 -18.50 52.89
C THR A 424 21.24 -17.57 53.50
N HIS A 425 20.90 -16.31 53.74
CA HIS A 425 21.81 -15.21 54.11
C HIS A 425 23.03 -15.07 53.18
N ASP A 426 22.98 -15.66 51.95
CA ASP A 426 24.00 -15.53 50.92
C ASP A 426 23.61 -14.57 49.85
N LEU A 427 24.25 -13.38 49.83
CA LEU A 427 24.01 -12.31 48.89
C LEU A 427 24.30 -12.76 47.42
N ALA A 428 25.39 -13.52 47.22
CA ALA A 428 25.80 -13.97 45.91
C ALA A 428 24.72 -14.89 45.29
N ARG A 429 24.26 -15.88 46.01
CA ARG A 429 23.23 -16.82 45.61
C ARG A 429 21.88 -16.10 45.34
N SER A 430 21.52 -15.14 46.21
CA SER A 430 20.32 -14.34 46.02
C SER A 430 20.35 -13.50 44.72
N LEU A 431 21.52 -12.89 44.45
CA LEU A 431 21.73 -12.12 43.21
C LEU A 431 21.75 -13.03 41.96
N ASP A 432 22.30 -14.23 42.02
CA ASP A 432 22.31 -15.18 40.91
C ASP A 432 20.91 -15.65 40.54
N VAL A 433 20.05 -15.95 41.53
CA VAL A 433 18.64 -16.30 41.30
C VAL A 433 17.87 -15.14 40.64
N VAL A 434 18.08 -13.93 41.12
CA VAL A 434 17.42 -12.74 40.55
C VAL A 434 17.93 -12.45 39.14
N ALA A 435 19.25 -12.59 38.89
CA ALA A 435 19.83 -12.45 37.58
C ALA A 435 19.26 -13.49 36.59
N ALA A 436 19.22 -14.77 37.02
CA ALA A 436 18.62 -15.85 36.23
C ALA A 436 17.15 -15.56 35.88
N LEU A 437 16.35 -15.08 36.86
CA LEU A 437 14.97 -14.73 36.68
C LEU A 437 14.80 -13.56 35.70
N LEU A 438 15.58 -12.49 35.83
CA LEU A 438 15.52 -11.34 34.94
C LEU A 438 15.96 -11.69 33.49
N ILE A 439 16.95 -12.57 33.33
CA ILE A 439 17.40 -13.06 32.01
C ILE A 439 16.30 -13.90 31.35
N VAL A 440 15.71 -14.85 32.06
CA VAL A 440 14.73 -15.77 31.46
C VAL A 440 13.38 -15.12 31.16
N THR A 441 13.02 -14.08 31.88
CA THR A 441 11.80 -13.30 31.65
C THR A 441 11.88 -12.33 30.48
N CYS A 442 12.96 -12.38 29.67
CA CYS A 442 13.00 -11.57 28.45
C CYS A 442 11.84 -11.94 27.50
N PRO A 443 11.02 -10.99 27.04
CA PRO A 443 9.96 -11.25 26.06
C PRO A 443 10.49 -11.31 24.61
N CYS A 444 11.68 -11.84 24.40
CA CYS A 444 12.43 -11.79 23.14
C CYS A 444 11.71 -12.53 22.00
N SER A 445 11.09 -13.67 22.29
CA SER A 445 10.29 -14.43 21.32
C SER A 445 9.11 -13.59 20.80
N PHE A 446 8.50 -12.80 21.69
CA PHE A 446 7.39 -11.93 21.35
C PHE A 446 7.84 -10.68 20.56
N GLY A 447 8.97 -10.09 20.95
CA GLY A 447 9.54 -8.90 20.30
C GLY A 447 9.99 -9.14 18.86
N ILE A 448 10.33 -10.38 18.48
CA ILE A 448 10.80 -10.73 17.13
C ILE A 448 9.72 -11.46 16.31
N ALA A 449 9.05 -12.46 16.89
CA ALA A 449 8.13 -13.31 16.15
C ALA A 449 6.87 -12.56 15.69
N THR A 450 6.35 -11.64 16.50
CA THR A 450 5.16 -10.86 16.14
C THR A 450 5.41 -9.93 14.94
N PRO A 451 6.41 -9.00 14.95
CA PRO A 451 6.71 -8.19 13.77
C PRO A 451 7.00 -9.02 12.51
N LEU A 452 7.70 -10.14 12.66
CA LEU A 452 7.98 -11.05 11.55
C LEU A 452 6.70 -11.67 10.97
N ALA A 453 5.72 -12.04 11.83
CA ALA A 453 4.44 -12.57 11.38
C ALA A 453 3.68 -11.53 10.53
N TYR A 454 3.64 -10.27 10.97
CA TYR A 454 3.04 -9.18 10.21
C TYR A 454 3.75 -8.94 8.87
N GLU A 455 5.09 -8.94 8.85
CA GLU A 455 5.87 -8.80 7.62
C GLU A 455 5.58 -9.92 6.62
N LEU A 456 5.54 -11.16 7.07
CA LEU A 456 5.25 -12.31 6.21
C LEU A 456 3.81 -12.24 5.66
N ALA A 457 2.84 -11.83 6.48
CA ALA A 457 1.46 -11.65 6.07
C ALA A 457 1.33 -10.55 5.01
N GLN A 458 1.93 -9.38 5.26
CA GLN A 458 1.92 -8.26 4.31
C GLN A 458 2.68 -8.60 3.02
N ALA A 459 3.83 -9.26 3.12
CA ALA A 459 4.59 -9.70 1.94
C ALA A 459 3.78 -10.71 1.09
N GLY A 460 2.97 -11.54 1.73
CA GLY A 460 2.04 -12.41 1.04
C GLY A 460 0.97 -11.63 0.28
N LEU A 461 0.30 -10.69 0.94
CA LEU A 461 -0.73 -9.84 0.33
C LEU A 461 -0.20 -9.00 -0.82
N ARG A 462 1.00 -8.42 -0.69
CA ARG A 462 1.64 -7.66 -1.78
C ARG A 462 1.83 -8.48 -3.06
N ARG A 463 2.12 -9.78 -2.95
CA ARG A 463 2.28 -10.66 -4.11
C ARG A 463 1.02 -10.87 -4.92
N ILE A 464 -0.14 -10.77 -4.29
CA ILE A 464 -1.44 -10.84 -4.96
C ILE A 464 -2.00 -9.45 -5.29
N GLY A 465 -1.16 -8.41 -5.19
CA GLY A 465 -1.52 -7.04 -5.54
C GLY A 465 -2.32 -6.28 -4.49
N LEU A 466 -2.36 -6.73 -3.23
CA LEU A 466 -2.98 -5.99 -2.14
C LEU A 466 -1.91 -5.34 -1.26
N PHE A 467 -1.97 -4.03 -1.14
CA PHE A 467 -1.04 -3.22 -0.36
C PHE A 467 -1.73 -2.66 0.88
N VAL A 468 -1.28 -3.11 2.04
CA VAL A 468 -1.76 -2.61 3.34
C VAL A 468 -1.07 -1.29 3.66
N ARG A 469 -1.85 -0.30 4.04
CA ARG A 469 -1.38 1.07 4.35
C ARG A 469 -1.38 1.38 5.84
N THR A 470 -2.44 1.02 6.56
CA THR A 470 -2.54 1.31 7.99
C THR A 470 -2.00 0.18 8.86
N PRO A 471 -1.24 0.50 9.93
CA PRO A 471 -0.60 -0.52 10.78
C PRO A 471 -1.58 -1.51 11.44
N GLY A 472 -2.76 -1.07 11.82
CA GLY A 472 -3.75 -1.88 12.54
C GLY A 472 -4.74 -2.62 11.65
N PHE A 473 -4.62 -2.53 10.33
CA PHE A 473 -5.61 -3.13 9.41
C PHE A 473 -5.77 -4.64 9.61
N LEU A 474 -4.67 -5.39 9.66
CA LEU A 474 -4.74 -6.86 9.74
C LEU A 474 -5.40 -7.35 11.04
N ASP A 475 -5.22 -6.61 12.14
CA ASP A 475 -5.87 -6.93 13.41
C ASP A 475 -7.37 -6.69 13.33
N ARG A 476 -7.77 -5.52 12.82
CA ARG A 476 -9.17 -5.15 12.65
C ARG A 476 -9.88 -6.04 11.64
N ALA A 477 -9.23 -6.35 10.52
CA ALA A 477 -9.79 -7.22 9.48
C ALA A 477 -10.09 -8.64 9.97
N ALA A 478 -9.38 -9.12 11.00
CA ALA A 478 -9.67 -10.41 11.63
C ALA A 478 -11.04 -10.43 12.35
N GLU A 479 -11.56 -9.27 12.77
CA GLU A 479 -12.84 -9.10 13.47
C GLU A 479 -14.02 -8.84 12.51
N VAL A 480 -13.73 -8.53 11.24
CA VAL A 480 -14.74 -8.22 10.21
C VAL A 480 -15.69 -9.39 10.03
N ARG A 481 -17.00 -9.06 9.94
CA ARG A 481 -18.08 -9.99 9.64
C ARG A 481 -18.94 -9.55 8.47
N ARG A 482 -18.97 -8.25 8.15
CA ARG A 482 -19.74 -7.68 7.06
C ARG A 482 -18.81 -7.02 6.06
N VAL A 483 -19.07 -7.23 4.76
CA VAL A 483 -18.34 -6.60 3.67
C VAL A 483 -19.32 -5.80 2.83
N VAL A 484 -19.18 -4.48 2.84
CA VAL A 484 -20.04 -3.56 2.08
C VAL A 484 -19.27 -3.09 0.86
N PHE A 485 -19.82 -3.35 -0.30
CA PHE A 485 -19.27 -2.93 -1.59
C PHE A 485 -20.03 -1.71 -2.10
N ASP A 486 -19.31 -0.70 -2.57
CA ASP A 486 -19.90 0.23 -3.52
C ASP A 486 -20.21 -0.51 -4.83
N LYS A 487 -21.17 -0.01 -5.61
CA LYS A 487 -21.57 -0.63 -6.88
C LYS A 487 -20.57 -0.29 -7.98
N THR A 488 -20.48 1.01 -8.30
CA THR A 488 -19.79 1.54 -9.49
C THR A 488 -18.28 1.50 -9.29
N GLY A 489 -17.52 0.96 -10.27
CA GLY A 489 -16.06 0.87 -10.19
C GLY A 489 -15.54 -0.16 -9.17
N THR A 490 -16.39 -0.67 -8.27
CA THR A 490 -16.04 -1.66 -7.25
C THR A 490 -16.55 -3.05 -7.63
N LEU A 491 -17.86 -3.29 -7.64
CA LEU A 491 -18.46 -4.53 -8.14
C LEU A 491 -18.49 -4.57 -9.67
N THR A 492 -18.51 -3.40 -10.30
CA THR A 492 -18.50 -3.23 -11.75
C THR A 492 -17.13 -2.78 -12.26
N THR A 493 -16.89 -2.94 -13.56
CA THR A 493 -15.67 -2.44 -14.20
C THR A 493 -15.73 -0.93 -14.50
N GLY A 494 -16.87 -0.28 -14.24
CA GLY A 494 -17.14 1.08 -14.71
C GLY A 494 -17.46 1.18 -16.21
N LEU A 495 -17.43 0.05 -16.93
CA LEU A 495 -17.80 -0.02 -18.33
C LEU A 495 -19.29 -0.33 -18.48
N LEU A 496 -19.94 0.35 -19.43
CA LEU A 496 -21.30 0.06 -19.83
C LEU A 496 -21.29 -0.92 -21.02
N LEU A 497 -22.26 -1.83 -21.03
CA LEU A 497 -22.54 -2.73 -22.14
C LEU A 497 -23.96 -2.49 -22.64
N VAL A 498 -24.20 -2.72 -23.92
CA VAL A 498 -25.55 -2.75 -24.49
C VAL A 498 -26.22 -4.06 -24.10
N ALA A 499 -27.31 -3.99 -23.33
CA ALA A 499 -28.02 -5.18 -22.83
C ALA A 499 -28.79 -5.91 -23.92
N ASN A 500 -29.33 -5.16 -24.89
CA ASN A 500 -30.13 -5.66 -26.00
C ASN A 500 -29.33 -5.72 -27.30
N SER A 501 -28.20 -6.42 -27.31
CA SER A 501 -27.32 -6.58 -28.49
C SER A 501 -28.03 -7.13 -29.72
N ASP A 502 -29.11 -7.90 -29.55
CA ASP A 502 -29.94 -8.41 -30.65
C ASP A 502 -30.61 -7.27 -31.45
N ALA A 503 -30.85 -6.11 -30.83
CA ALA A 503 -31.37 -4.95 -31.51
C ALA A 503 -30.35 -4.38 -32.52
N LEU A 504 -29.04 -4.48 -32.22
CA LEU A 504 -27.96 -4.08 -33.14
C LEU A 504 -27.87 -5.04 -34.35
N ALA A 505 -28.15 -6.32 -34.16
CA ALA A 505 -28.14 -7.30 -35.23
C ALA A 505 -29.24 -7.05 -36.29
N ARG A 506 -30.34 -6.40 -35.90
CA ARG A 506 -31.46 -6.05 -36.78
C ARG A 506 -31.21 -4.82 -37.67
N LEU A 507 -30.18 -4.02 -37.36
CA LEU A 507 -29.78 -2.86 -38.14
C LEU A 507 -29.20 -3.30 -39.50
N SER A 508 -29.55 -2.60 -40.60
CA SER A 508 -28.88 -2.76 -41.87
C SER A 508 -27.40 -2.35 -41.77
N GLU A 509 -26.58 -2.78 -42.72
CA GLU A 509 -25.16 -2.48 -42.77
C GLU A 509 -24.87 -0.95 -42.75
N ASN A 510 -25.69 -0.21 -43.51
CA ASN A 510 -25.59 1.26 -43.55
C ASN A 510 -25.97 1.92 -42.21
N GLU A 511 -27.01 1.41 -41.55
CA GLU A 511 -27.44 1.94 -40.22
C GLU A 511 -26.39 1.61 -39.13
N ARG A 512 -25.76 0.46 -39.21
CA ARG A 512 -24.65 0.08 -38.32
C ARG A 512 -23.44 1.00 -38.54
N ALA A 513 -23.10 1.29 -39.79
CA ALA A 513 -21.99 2.19 -40.11
C ALA A 513 -22.24 3.61 -39.61
N ILE A 514 -23.48 4.13 -39.77
CA ILE A 514 -23.86 5.44 -39.23
C ILE A 514 -23.85 5.46 -37.70
N ALA A 515 -24.42 4.45 -37.05
CA ALA A 515 -24.42 4.33 -35.60
C ALA A 515 -22.99 4.26 -35.02
N TYR A 516 -22.12 3.48 -35.68
CA TYR A 516 -20.71 3.39 -35.32
C TYR A 516 -19.98 4.72 -35.46
N ASN A 517 -20.15 5.37 -36.61
CA ASN A 517 -19.52 6.66 -36.87
C ASN A 517 -20.00 7.79 -35.94
N LEU A 518 -21.23 7.73 -35.47
CA LEU A 518 -21.71 8.59 -34.40
C LEU A 518 -21.04 8.20 -33.06
N ALA A 519 -21.17 6.95 -32.66
CA ALA A 519 -20.77 6.46 -31.33
C ALA A 519 -19.26 6.59 -31.06
N VAL A 520 -18.42 6.27 -32.07
CA VAL A 520 -16.95 6.23 -31.91
C VAL A 520 -16.34 7.64 -31.73
N ARG A 521 -17.06 8.69 -32.07
CA ARG A 521 -16.57 10.09 -31.94
C ARG A 521 -16.87 10.74 -30.61
N SER A 522 -17.56 10.04 -29.71
CA SER A 522 -17.86 10.57 -28.36
C SER A 522 -17.17 9.72 -27.29
N SER A 523 -16.55 10.38 -26.33
CA SER A 523 -15.99 9.77 -25.13
C SER A 523 -17.05 9.40 -24.09
N HIS A 524 -18.33 9.71 -24.35
CA HIS A 524 -19.41 9.41 -23.42
C HIS A 524 -19.57 7.91 -23.19
N PRO A 525 -19.66 7.39 -21.93
CA PRO A 525 -19.71 5.97 -21.64
C PRO A 525 -20.78 5.17 -22.41
N LYS A 526 -21.97 5.76 -22.60
CA LYS A 526 -23.07 5.14 -23.35
C LYS A 526 -22.77 5.03 -24.84
N SER A 527 -22.15 6.05 -25.44
CA SER A 527 -21.73 6.02 -26.85
C SER A 527 -20.66 4.95 -27.05
N ARG A 528 -19.68 4.90 -26.15
CA ARG A 528 -18.64 3.88 -26.15
C ARG A 528 -19.21 2.45 -26.08
N ALA A 529 -20.22 2.23 -25.22
CA ALA A 529 -20.90 0.93 -25.13
C ALA A 529 -21.53 0.50 -26.45
N VAL A 530 -22.15 1.45 -27.18
CA VAL A 530 -22.72 1.19 -28.51
C VAL A 530 -21.63 0.90 -29.54
N ALA A 531 -20.54 1.66 -29.54
CA ALA A 531 -19.41 1.42 -30.45
C ALA A 531 -18.79 0.02 -30.25
N VAL A 532 -18.47 -0.34 -29.00
CA VAL A 532 -17.91 -1.68 -28.66
C VAL A 532 -18.86 -2.82 -29.04
N ALA A 533 -20.17 -2.62 -28.81
CA ALA A 533 -21.16 -3.64 -29.17
C ALA A 533 -21.28 -3.82 -30.71
N LEU A 534 -21.11 -2.76 -31.48
CA LEU A 534 -21.08 -2.82 -32.96
C LEU A 534 -19.80 -3.48 -33.49
N GLU A 535 -18.65 -3.23 -32.85
CA GLU A 535 -17.37 -3.89 -33.17
C GLU A 535 -17.44 -5.40 -32.90
N ALA A 536 -18.04 -5.81 -31.79
CA ALA A 536 -18.18 -7.22 -31.42
C ALA A 536 -19.04 -8.03 -32.40
N LEU A 537 -19.95 -7.38 -33.14
CA LEU A 537 -20.76 -8.03 -34.16
C LEU A 537 -19.99 -8.34 -35.47
N GLY A 538 -18.70 -7.98 -35.56
CA GLY A 538 -17.90 -8.20 -36.77
C GLY A 538 -18.43 -7.51 -38.02
N ALA A 539 -19.41 -6.62 -37.87
CA ALA A 539 -19.88 -5.77 -38.93
C ALA A 539 -18.70 -4.92 -39.39
N ALA A 540 -18.48 -4.82 -40.72
CA ALA A 540 -17.47 -3.96 -41.28
C ALA A 540 -17.71 -2.51 -40.84
N THR A 541 -17.17 -2.16 -39.65
CA THR A 541 -17.24 -0.83 -39.06
C THR A 541 -16.27 0.06 -39.83
N ARG A 542 -16.69 0.51 -41.03
CA ARG A 542 -15.94 1.50 -41.81
C ARG A 542 -16.02 2.81 -41.08
N PHE A 543 -14.96 3.20 -40.39
CA PHE A 543 -14.77 4.55 -39.96
C PHE A 543 -14.70 5.48 -41.16
N ASP A 544 -15.67 6.39 -41.28
CA ASP A 544 -15.67 7.43 -42.30
C ASP A 544 -15.06 8.71 -41.73
N ALA A 545 -13.82 8.99 -42.07
CA ALA A 545 -13.12 10.20 -41.63
C ALA A 545 -13.81 11.53 -42.06
N HIS A 546 -14.64 11.49 -43.09
CA HIS A 546 -15.31 12.66 -43.67
C HIS A 546 -16.75 12.90 -43.11
N ALA A 547 -17.25 12.01 -42.25
CA ALA A 547 -18.55 12.19 -41.66
C ALA A 547 -18.57 13.42 -40.73
N ASP A 548 -19.40 14.40 -41.04
CA ASP A 548 -19.65 15.59 -40.20
C ASP A 548 -20.55 15.18 -39.02
N VAL A 549 -19.93 14.90 -37.85
CA VAL A 549 -20.65 14.57 -36.62
C VAL A 549 -20.52 15.71 -35.64
N ARG A 550 -21.66 16.17 -35.12
CA ARG A 550 -21.73 17.25 -34.11
C ARG A 550 -22.22 16.69 -32.79
N GLU A 551 -21.46 16.95 -31.74
CA GLU A 551 -21.89 16.65 -30.39
C GLU A 551 -22.68 17.82 -29.80
N ILE A 552 -23.87 17.52 -29.29
CA ILE A 552 -24.77 18.49 -28.65
C ILE A 552 -24.76 18.17 -27.15
N ALA A 553 -24.13 19.04 -26.38
CA ALA A 553 -23.90 18.81 -24.94
C ALA A 553 -25.22 18.53 -24.20
N GLY A 554 -25.23 17.48 -23.38
CA GLY A 554 -26.39 17.03 -22.61
C GLY A 554 -27.45 16.26 -23.41
N HIS A 555 -27.30 16.12 -24.75
CA HIS A 555 -28.29 15.52 -25.63
C HIS A 555 -27.76 14.30 -26.38
N GLY A 556 -26.65 14.43 -27.10
CA GLY A 556 -26.08 13.35 -27.88
C GLY A 556 -25.36 13.82 -29.15
N LEU A 557 -25.33 12.97 -30.15
CA LEU A 557 -24.57 13.11 -31.40
C LEU A 557 -25.52 13.20 -32.59
N GLU A 558 -25.25 14.12 -33.50
CA GLU A 558 -26.03 14.36 -34.73
C GLU A 558 -25.10 14.30 -35.94
N THR A 559 -25.56 13.67 -37.03
CA THR A 559 -24.95 13.74 -38.34
C THR A 559 -26.01 13.87 -39.44
N ARG A 560 -25.60 14.43 -40.58
CA ARG A 560 -26.46 14.54 -41.73
C ARG A 560 -25.88 13.75 -42.90
N THR A 561 -26.68 12.85 -43.47
CA THR A 561 -26.27 11.99 -44.59
C THR A 561 -27.40 12.02 -45.62
N ALA A 562 -27.08 12.46 -46.82
CA ALA A 562 -28.05 12.48 -47.96
C ALA A 562 -29.44 13.08 -47.61
N GLU A 563 -29.45 14.30 -47.07
CA GLU A 563 -30.65 15.07 -46.64
C GLU A 563 -31.38 14.51 -45.42
N ARG A 564 -30.88 13.41 -44.78
CA ARG A 564 -31.45 12.84 -43.57
C ARG A 564 -30.66 13.19 -42.32
N VAL A 565 -31.36 13.47 -41.25
CA VAL A 565 -30.75 13.78 -39.95
C VAL A 565 -30.74 12.50 -39.08
N TRP A 566 -29.54 12.07 -38.66
CA TRP A 566 -29.36 10.95 -37.75
C TRP A 566 -28.93 11.47 -36.38
N ARG A 567 -29.54 10.93 -35.33
CA ARG A 567 -29.23 11.29 -33.94
C ARG A 567 -28.99 10.04 -33.11
N LEU A 568 -27.94 10.07 -32.28
CA LEU A 568 -27.67 9.07 -31.28
C LEU A 568 -27.55 9.75 -29.93
N GLY A 569 -28.46 9.46 -28.99
CA GLY A 569 -28.42 10.18 -27.71
C GLY A 569 -29.65 9.97 -26.84
N ALA A 570 -29.91 10.95 -25.98
CA ALA A 570 -31.01 10.92 -25.01
C ALA A 570 -32.37 10.73 -25.70
N PRO A 571 -33.23 9.84 -25.21
CA PRO A 571 -34.50 9.48 -25.84
C PRO A 571 -35.41 10.67 -26.15
N ALA A 572 -35.53 11.60 -25.22
CA ALA A 572 -36.38 12.80 -25.36
C ALA A 572 -35.90 13.74 -26.48
N TRP A 573 -34.59 13.74 -26.77
CA TRP A 573 -34.04 14.60 -27.82
C TRP A 573 -33.91 13.86 -29.17
N ALA A 574 -33.51 12.62 -29.16
CA ALA A 574 -33.27 11.84 -30.37
C ALA A 574 -34.59 11.49 -31.05
N ALA A 575 -35.65 11.13 -30.31
CA ALA A 575 -36.96 10.78 -30.82
C ALA A 575 -38.08 11.39 -29.95
N PRO A 576 -38.43 12.65 -30.15
CA PRO A 576 -39.47 13.36 -29.33
C PRO A 576 -40.84 12.72 -29.45
N ALA A 577 -41.18 12.07 -30.57
CA ALA A 577 -42.42 11.30 -30.75
C ALA A 577 -42.22 9.87 -30.27
N ARG A 578 -42.36 9.61 -28.96
CA ARG A 578 -42.20 8.31 -28.34
C ARG A 578 -43.25 7.28 -28.75
N SER A 579 -42.81 6.03 -29.00
CA SER A 579 -43.67 4.84 -28.97
C SER A 579 -43.54 4.18 -27.58
N LEU A 580 -44.58 3.52 -27.09
CA LEU A 580 -44.63 2.84 -25.78
C LEU A 580 -43.51 1.83 -25.54
N ASP A 581 -42.87 1.30 -26.60
CA ASP A 581 -41.78 0.34 -26.53
C ASP A 581 -40.41 0.93 -26.15
N THR A 582 -40.29 2.25 -26.01
CA THR A 582 -39.00 2.94 -25.78
C THR A 582 -38.84 3.49 -24.35
N ASP A 583 -39.77 3.21 -23.44
CA ASP A 583 -39.78 3.83 -22.10
C ASP A 583 -38.57 3.40 -21.20
N CYS A 584 -37.95 2.27 -21.49
CA CYS A 584 -36.79 1.77 -20.74
C CYS A 584 -35.44 2.01 -21.45
N ALA A 585 -35.45 2.74 -22.60
CA ALA A 585 -34.21 2.96 -23.34
C ALA A 585 -33.36 4.10 -22.78
N ASP A 586 -32.06 3.89 -22.72
CA ASP A 586 -31.07 4.88 -22.27
C ASP A 586 -30.50 5.72 -23.40
N VAL A 587 -30.46 5.15 -24.61
CA VAL A 587 -29.92 5.75 -25.81
C VAL A 587 -30.77 5.34 -27.02
N ILE A 588 -31.10 6.28 -27.87
CA ILE A 588 -31.85 6.01 -29.10
C ILE A 588 -31.05 6.45 -30.32
N LEU A 589 -30.95 5.57 -31.31
CA LEU A 589 -30.62 5.95 -32.68
C LEU A 589 -31.91 6.30 -33.41
N SER A 590 -31.97 7.51 -33.94
CA SER A 590 -33.13 7.97 -34.72
C SER A 590 -32.73 8.49 -36.09
N ARG A 591 -33.69 8.48 -37.01
CA ARG A 591 -33.60 9.02 -38.36
C ARG A 591 -34.78 9.98 -38.53
N ASP A 592 -34.49 11.25 -38.80
CA ASP A 592 -35.51 12.32 -38.97
C ASP A 592 -36.51 12.36 -37.79
N GLY A 593 -36.02 12.16 -36.57
CA GLY A 593 -36.83 12.16 -35.35
C GLY A 593 -37.64 10.88 -35.08
N ARG A 594 -37.57 9.88 -35.95
CA ARG A 594 -38.21 8.55 -35.75
C ARG A 594 -37.19 7.52 -35.22
N THR A 595 -37.58 6.78 -34.20
CA THR A 595 -36.74 5.72 -33.61
C THR A 595 -36.39 4.67 -34.65
N VAL A 596 -35.10 4.40 -34.85
CA VAL A 596 -34.60 3.29 -35.64
C VAL A 596 -34.27 2.11 -34.69
N VAL A 597 -33.59 2.40 -33.60
CA VAL A 597 -33.28 1.39 -32.57
C VAL A 597 -33.13 2.08 -31.21
N ALA A 598 -33.56 1.40 -30.16
CA ALA A 598 -33.43 1.83 -28.77
C ALA A 598 -32.48 0.90 -28.06
N PHE A 599 -31.52 1.49 -27.33
CA PHE A 599 -30.51 0.76 -26.56
C PHE A 599 -30.74 0.91 -25.07
N THR A 600 -30.61 -0.19 -24.35
CA THR A 600 -30.53 -0.20 -22.90
C THR A 600 -29.09 -0.54 -22.47
N THR A 601 -28.50 0.32 -21.69
CA THR A 601 -27.13 0.10 -21.20
C THR A 601 -27.14 -0.45 -19.78
N VAL A 602 -26.25 -1.40 -19.52
CA VAL A 602 -26.06 -2.01 -18.21
C VAL A 602 -24.59 -1.97 -17.83
N GLU A 603 -24.31 -1.76 -16.57
CA GLU A 603 -22.93 -1.87 -16.09
C GLU A 603 -22.43 -3.33 -16.12
N GLN A 604 -21.20 -3.50 -16.54
CA GLN A 604 -20.55 -4.81 -16.56
C GLN A 604 -20.05 -5.16 -15.16
N PRO A 605 -20.51 -6.25 -14.52
CA PRO A 605 -19.93 -6.72 -13.29
C PRO A 605 -18.49 -7.21 -13.54
N ARG A 606 -17.62 -7.11 -12.55
CA ARG A 606 -16.28 -7.70 -12.63
C ARG A 606 -16.40 -9.21 -12.84
N PRO A 607 -15.52 -9.83 -13.65
CA PRO A 607 -15.61 -11.26 -13.98
C PRO A 607 -15.61 -12.17 -12.76
N ASP A 608 -14.89 -11.81 -11.69
CA ASP A 608 -14.78 -12.58 -10.44
C ASP A 608 -15.77 -12.16 -9.35
N ALA A 609 -16.58 -11.11 -9.56
CA ALA A 609 -17.42 -10.53 -8.51
C ALA A 609 -18.40 -11.57 -7.92
N ARG A 610 -19.08 -12.31 -8.77
CA ARG A 610 -20.07 -13.30 -8.33
C ARG A 610 -19.41 -14.43 -7.53
N ASP A 611 -18.32 -14.98 -8.03
CA ASP A 611 -17.65 -16.12 -7.40
C ASP A 611 -17.05 -15.74 -6.05
N GLU A 612 -16.41 -14.57 -5.96
CA GLU A 612 -15.80 -14.08 -4.73
C GLU A 612 -16.84 -13.66 -3.68
N VAL A 613 -17.95 -13.03 -4.09
CA VAL A 613 -19.06 -12.69 -3.20
C VAL A 613 -19.72 -13.95 -2.63
N LEU A 614 -19.98 -14.96 -3.48
CA LEU A 614 -20.52 -16.25 -3.02
C LEU A 614 -19.53 -16.99 -2.10
N ALA A 615 -18.22 -16.91 -2.38
CA ALA A 615 -17.20 -17.48 -1.51
C ALA A 615 -17.19 -16.78 -0.14
N LEU A 616 -17.27 -15.46 -0.09
CA LEU A 616 -17.39 -14.68 1.16
C LEU A 616 -18.64 -15.13 1.96
N SER A 617 -19.77 -15.29 1.30
CA SER A 617 -21.01 -15.75 1.95
C SER A 617 -20.86 -17.15 2.55
N ARG A 618 -20.25 -18.10 1.82
CA ARG A 618 -19.97 -19.47 2.31
C ARG A 618 -19.04 -19.48 3.52
N GLU A 619 -18.13 -18.52 3.61
CA GLU A 619 -17.19 -18.36 4.72
C GLU A 619 -17.79 -17.62 5.94
N GLY A 620 -19.08 -17.31 5.89
CA GLY A 620 -19.83 -16.69 6.97
C GLY A 620 -19.69 -15.17 7.07
N TYR A 621 -19.24 -14.52 6.00
CA TYR A 621 -19.32 -13.08 5.87
C TYR A 621 -20.68 -12.66 5.31
N GLU A 622 -21.07 -11.43 5.60
CA GLU A 622 -22.31 -10.82 5.12
C GLU A 622 -21.98 -9.76 4.04
N PRO A 623 -22.01 -10.13 2.73
CA PRO A 623 -21.83 -9.15 1.66
C PRO A 623 -23.08 -8.28 1.51
N CYS A 624 -22.89 -6.97 1.35
CA CYS A 624 -23.90 -5.96 1.11
C CYS A 624 -23.48 -5.04 -0.04
N VAL A 625 -24.42 -4.40 -0.71
CA VAL A 625 -24.18 -3.34 -1.71
C VAL A 625 -24.74 -2.03 -1.22
N LEU A 626 -23.98 -0.95 -1.38
CA LEU A 626 -24.37 0.40 -1.01
C LEU A 626 -24.07 1.33 -2.19
N SER A 627 -25.11 1.95 -2.80
CA SER A 627 -24.97 2.75 -4.02
C SER A 627 -25.74 4.05 -3.97
N GLY A 628 -25.26 5.04 -4.73
CA GLY A 628 -26.01 6.26 -5.06
C GLY A 628 -27.10 6.08 -6.11
N ASP A 629 -27.02 4.99 -6.90
CA ASP A 629 -27.97 4.70 -7.96
C ASP A 629 -29.36 4.29 -7.43
N SER A 630 -30.35 4.23 -8.34
CA SER A 630 -31.68 3.81 -7.98
C SER A 630 -31.69 2.46 -7.26
N LEU A 631 -32.66 2.26 -6.37
CA LEU A 631 -32.79 1.04 -5.59
C LEU A 631 -32.93 -0.19 -6.51
N GLU A 632 -33.71 -0.06 -7.58
CA GLU A 632 -33.96 -1.12 -8.56
C GLU A 632 -32.68 -1.55 -9.27
N ALA A 633 -31.86 -0.59 -9.78
CA ALA A 633 -30.59 -0.87 -10.43
C ALA A 633 -29.59 -1.51 -9.45
N THR A 634 -29.61 -1.08 -8.18
CA THR A 634 -28.75 -1.64 -7.14
C THR A 634 -29.15 -3.08 -6.80
N ILE A 635 -30.45 -3.38 -6.67
CA ILE A 635 -30.97 -4.74 -6.43
C ILE A 635 -30.60 -5.66 -7.61
N ALA A 636 -30.83 -5.21 -8.85
CA ALA A 636 -30.52 -6.00 -10.04
C ALA A 636 -29.04 -6.36 -10.11
N MET A 637 -28.12 -5.41 -9.81
CA MET A 637 -26.67 -5.69 -9.75
C MET A 637 -26.31 -6.63 -8.60
N ALA A 638 -26.88 -6.43 -7.41
CA ALA A 638 -26.67 -7.28 -6.25
C ALA A 638 -27.02 -8.74 -6.56
N GLN A 639 -28.19 -9.00 -7.18
CA GLN A 639 -28.64 -10.33 -7.57
C GLN A 639 -27.71 -10.97 -8.61
N ARG A 640 -27.22 -10.21 -9.59
CA ARG A 640 -26.23 -10.68 -10.56
C ARG A 640 -24.94 -11.12 -9.90
N CYS A 641 -24.51 -10.42 -8.84
CA CYS A 641 -23.33 -10.77 -8.04
C CYS A 641 -23.61 -11.83 -6.95
N GLY A 642 -24.85 -12.33 -6.82
CA GLY A 642 -25.21 -13.34 -5.81
C GLY A 642 -25.46 -12.78 -4.41
N ILE A 643 -25.75 -11.47 -4.30
CA ILE A 643 -26.15 -10.81 -3.04
C ILE A 643 -27.68 -10.72 -2.99
N PRO A 644 -28.33 -11.15 -1.88
CA PRO A 644 -29.79 -11.03 -1.72
C PRO A 644 -30.24 -9.57 -1.80
N GLY A 645 -31.41 -9.30 -2.42
CA GLY A 645 -31.93 -7.94 -2.60
C GLY A 645 -32.15 -7.16 -1.30
N GLU A 646 -32.45 -7.83 -0.20
CA GLU A 646 -32.55 -7.25 1.16
C GLU A 646 -31.25 -6.60 1.66
N ARG A 647 -30.11 -6.99 1.07
CA ARG A 647 -28.76 -6.45 1.37
C ARG A 647 -28.26 -5.45 0.34
N ALA A 648 -29.15 -4.98 -0.52
CA ALA A 648 -28.87 -3.95 -1.52
C ALA A 648 -29.52 -2.62 -1.09
N PHE A 649 -28.72 -1.57 -0.96
CA PHE A 649 -29.12 -0.25 -0.47
C PHE A 649 -28.79 0.79 -1.54
N GLY A 650 -29.80 1.19 -2.32
CA GLY A 650 -29.71 2.17 -3.39
C GLY A 650 -30.18 3.57 -2.98
N ALA A 651 -30.09 4.52 -3.91
CA ALA A 651 -30.57 5.90 -3.78
C ALA A 651 -29.98 6.63 -2.55
N ARG A 652 -28.70 6.45 -2.26
CA ARG A 652 -28.03 7.05 -1.11
C ARG A 652 -27.04 8.12 -1.53
N SER A 653 -27.25 9.37 -1.07
CA SER A 653 -26.21 10.41 -1.18
C SER A 653 -24.96 10.02 -0.38
N PRO A 654 -23.80 10.66 -0.58
CA PRO A 654 -22.59 10.40 0.22
C PRO A 654 -22.85 10.48 1.74
N GLU A 655 -23.57 11.51 2.20
CA GLU A 655 -23.98 11.69 3.60
C GLU A 655 -24.98 10.60 4.03
N GLY A 656 -25.89 10.21 3.14
CA GLY A 656 -26.84 9.13 3.35
C GLY A 656 -26.17 7.77 3.51
N LYS A 657 -25.07 7.50 2.79
CA LYS A 657 -24.22 6.33 2.96
C LYS A 657 -23.55 6.30 4.35
N VAL A 658 -23.03 7.44 4.79
CA VAL A 658 -22.41 7.59 6.14
C VAL A 658 -23.46 7.38 7.23
N ALA A 659 -24.64 8.03 7.11
CA ALA A 659 -25.73 7.89 8.07
C ALA A 659 -26.19 6.42 8.19
N TRP A 660 -26.30 5.72 7.05
CA TRP A 660 -26.63 4.30 6.99
C TRP A 660 -25.61 3.45 7.74
N LEU A 661 -24.32 3.69 7.51
CA LEU A 661 -23.22 2.93 8.16
C LEU A 661 -23.22 3.16 9.68
N ARG A 662 -23.45 4.40 10.14
CA ARG A 662 -23.56 4.74 11.56
C ARG A 662 -24.78 4.06 12.22
N ALA A 663 -25.93 4.13 11.57
CA ALA A 663 -27.12 3.46 12.06
C ALA A 663 -26.95 1.94 12.14
N LEU A 664 -26.22 1.37 11.19
CA LEU A 664 -25.89 -0.05 11.20
C LEU A 664 -24.97 -0.42 12.38
N GLY A 665 -23.95 0.38 12.65
CA GLY A 665 -23.04 0.19 13.78
C GLY A 665 -23.69 0.33 15.17
N GLN A 666 -24.77 1.10 15.26
CA GLN A 666 -25.57 1.22 16.49
C GLN A 666 -26.51 0.03 16.72
N ARG A 667 -27.01 -0.59 15.64
CA ARG A 667 -27.97 -1.71 15.70
C ARG A 667 -27.28 -3.08 15.80
N ASP A 668 -26.06 -3.17 15.30
CA ASP A 668 -25.37 -4.45 15.16
C ASP A 668 -23.86 -4.26 15.44
N GLU A 669 -23.32 -5.03 16.38
CA GLU A 669 -21.89 -5.02 16.75
C GLU A 669 -20.96 -5.60 15.66
N ARG A 670 -21.49 -6.08 14.55
CA ARG A 670 -20.68 -6.66 13.46
C ARG A 670 -19.79 -5.62 12.84
N LYS A 671 -18.51 -5.88 12.88
CA LYS A 671 -17.49 -5.01 12.29
C LYS A 671 -17.56 -5.06 10.76
N THR A 672 -17.56 -3.87 10.15
CA THR A 672 -17.78 -3.71 8.72
C THR A 672 -16.50 -3.32 7.99
N LEU A 673 -16.22 -4.01 6.87
CA LEU A 673 -15.25 -3.61 5.86
C LEU A 673 -16.00 -2.95 4.71
N PHE A 674 -15.64 -1.72 4.38
CA PHE A 674 -16.17 -1.00 3.23
C PHE A 674 -15.17 -1.03 2.07
N ILE A 675 -15.66 -1.26 0.85
CA ILE A 675 -14.87 -1.22 -0.39
C ILE A 675 -15.54 -0.25 -1.34
N GLY A 676 -14.82 0.79 -1.74
CA GLY A 676 -15.30 1.80 -2.69
C GLY A 676 -14.15 2.39 -3.52
N ASP A 677 -14.45 2.92 -4.70
CA ASP A 677 -13.47 3.46 -5.64
C ASP A 677 -13.51 4.99 -5.77
N GLY A 678 -14.63 5.62 -5.43
CA GLY A 678 -14.90 7.03 -5.64
C GLY A 678 -14.59 7.92 -4.44
N ILE A 679 -14.36 9.23 -4.69
CA ILE A 679 -14.20 10.23 -3.62
C ILE A 679 -15.50 10.42 -2.84
N ASN A 680 -16.64 10.22 -3.47
CA ASN A 680 -17.96 10.20 -2.81
C ASN A 680 -18.02 9.15 -1.69
N ASP A 681 -17.17 8.14 -1.77
CA ASP A 681 -17.04 7.07 -0.78
C ASP A 681 -16.02 7.39 0.31
N SER A 682 -15.26 8.47 0.17
CA SER A 682 -14.20 8.82 1.11
C SER A 682 -14.73 9.01 2.53
N LEU A 683 -15.89 9.67 2.68
CA LEU A 683 -16.54 9.87 3.98
C LEU A 683 -16.98 8.53 4.60
N VAL A 684 -17.50 7.63 3.77
CA VAL A 684 -17.92 6.28 4.21
C VAL A 684 -16.70 5.44 4.60
N ALA A 685 -15.62 5.54 3.80
CA ALA A 685 -14.36 4.86 4.08
C ALA A 685 -13.74 5.31 5.41
N GLU A 686 -13.88 6.59 5.78
CA GLU A 686 -13.44 7.13 7.08
C GLU A 686 -14.25 6.60 8.26
N GLU A 687 -15.56 6.49 8.11
CA GLU A 687 -16.45 6.01 9.16
C GLU A 687 -16.39 4.48 9.34
N ALA A 688 -16.11 3.73 8.29
CA ALA A 688 -16.07 2.27 8.33
C ALA A 688 -14.99 1.74 9.29
N TYR A 689 -15.25 0.58 9.91
CA TYR A 689 -14.27 -0.08 10.80
C TYR A 689 -12.98 -0.44 10.07
N CYS A 690 -13.10 -0.94 8.82
CA CYS A 690 -12.01 -1.10 7.85
C CYS A 690 -12.47 -0.57 6.50
N ALA A 691 -11.54 -0.06 5.68
CA ALA A 691 -11.84 0.37 4.32
C ALA A 691 -10.75 -0.02 3.34
N GLY A 692 -11.14 -0.32 2.10
CA GLY A 692 -10.25 -0.62 1.00
C GLY A 692 -10.74 -0.02 -0.32
N THR A 693 -9.82 0.12 -1.28
CA THR A 693 -10.17 0.59 -2.62
C THR A 693 -9.55 -0.29 -3.70
N PRO A 694 -10.30 -0.63 -4.76
CA PRO A 694 -9.77 -1.29 -5.94
C PRO A 694 -9.15 -0.29 -6.95
N ALA A 695 -9.25 1.01 -6.69
CA ALA A 695 -8.82 2.05 -7.61
C ALA A 695 -7.32 2.39 -7.43
N ILE A 696 -6.51 2.11 -8.44
CA ILE A 696 -5.09 2.47 -8.50
C ILE A 696 -4.90 3.88 -9.05
N ASP A 697 -5.72 4.24 -10.01
CA ASP A 697 -5.73 5.49 -10.74
C ASP A 697 -6.18 6.70 -9.90
N ARG A 698 -6.69 6.42 -8.68
CA ARG A 698 -7.19 7.43 -7.74
C ARG A 698 -6.37 7.44 -6.45
N PRO A 699 -5.18 8.05 -6.43
CA PRO A 699 -4.24 7.99 -5.31
C PRO A 699 -4.80 8.49 -3.98
N PHE A 700 -5.81 9.36 -4.02
CA PHE A 700 -6.45 9.91 -2.82
C PHE A 700 -7.35 8.92 -2.09
N MET A 701 -8.07 8.06 -2.82
CA MET A 701 -8.82 6.98 -2.17
C MET A 701 -7.87 6.00 -1.49
N ALA A 702 -6.76 5.66 -2.16
CA ALA A 702 -5.70 4.87 -1.54
C ALA A 702 -5.18 5.54 -0.25
N ALA A 703 -5.11 6.90 -0.21
CA ALA A 703 -4.68 7.65 0.95
C ALA A 703 -5.65 7.58 2.15
N ARG A 704 -6.94 7.39 1.93
CA ARG A 704 -7.99 7.33 2.96
C ARG A 704 -8.37 5.92 3.38
N CYS A 705 -7.98 4.90 2.62
CA CYS A 705 -8.27 3.50 2.90
C CYS A 705 -7.15 2.81 3.69
N ASP A 706 -7.48 1.70 4.34
CA ASP A 706 -6.53 0.85 5.04
C ASP A 706 -5.65 0.04 4.09
N PHE A 707 -6.19 -0.28 2.91
CA PHE A 707 -5.47 -0.97 1.84
C PHE A 707 -6.01 -0.58 0.46
N TYR A 708 -5.22 -0.86 -0.56
CA TYR A 708 -5.62 -0.70 -1.95
C TYR A 708 -5.18 -1.91 -2.79
N LEU A 709 -5.87 -2.11 -3.92
CA LEU A 709 -5.59 -3.19 -4.86
C LEU A 709 -4.89 -2.64 -6.10
N VAL A 710 -3.89 -3.37 -6.57
CA VAL A 710 -3.15 -3.09 -7.82
C VAL A 710 -3.63 -4.03 -8.93
N THR A 711 -4.10 -5.22 -8.57
CA THR A 711 -4.64 -6.19 -9.51
C THR A 711 -6.15 -6.01 -9.66
N PRO A 712 -6.68 -6.14 -10.88
CA PRO A 712 -8.12 -6.17 -11.08
C PRO A 712 -8.73 -7.39 -10.38
N GLY A 713 -9.95 -7.21 -9.82
CA GLY A 713 -10.69 -8.28 -9.18
C GLY A 713 -10.81 -8.17 -7.66
N LEU A 714 -11.71 -8.95 -7.07
CA LEU A 714 -12.08 -8.93 -5.66
C LEU A 714 -11.41 -10.04 -4.83
N ARG A 715 -10.75 -11.01 -5.48
CA ARG A 715 -10.10 -12.15 -4.83
C ARG A 715 -9.13 -11.76 -3.72
N ALA A 716 -8.39 -10.68 -3.91
CA ALA A 716 -7.41 -10.21 -2.93
C ALA A 716 -8.06 -9.75 -1.62
N ILE A 717 -9.32 -9.29 -1.64
CA ILE A 717 -10.08 -8.89 -0.45
C ILE A 717 -10.34 -10.11 0.45
N ARG A 718 -10.84 -11.20 -0.13
CA ARG A 718 -11.08 -12.45 0.60
C ARG A 718 -9.76 -13.00 1.17
N ALA A 719 -8.70 -12.99 0.38
CA ALA A 719 -7.37 -13.39 0.84
C ALA A 719 -6.88 -12.53 2.03
N ALA A 720 -7.12 -11.22 2.02
CA ALA A 720 -6.75 -10.34 3.15
C ALA A 720 -7.49 -10.72 4.44
N LEU A 721 -8.79 -11.00 4.36
CA LEU A 721 -9.59 -11.43 5.51
C LEU A 721 -9.10 -12.77 6.07
N HIS A 722 -8.75 -13.73 5.20
CA HIS A 722 -8.16 -15.02 5.60
C HIS A 722 -6.80 -14.86 6.28
N VAL A 723 -5.90 -14.08 5.65
CA VAL A 723 -4.56 -13.81 6.19
C VAL A 723 -4.66 -13.14 7.55
N SER A 724 -5.59 -12.20 7.71
CA SER A 724 -5.83 -11.49 8.99
C SER A 724 -6.27 -12.42 10.10
N LYS A 725 -7.29 -13.28 9.86
CA LYS A 725 -7.74 -14.29 10.85
C LYS A 725 -6.62 -15.27 11.22
N ARG A 726 -5.83 -15.68 10.24
CA ARG A 726 -4.71 -16.58 10.45
C ARG A 726 -3.58 -15.92 11.25
N LEU A 727 -3.21 -14.69 10.87
CA LEU A 727 -2.21 -13.90 11.60
C LEU A 727 -2.60 -13.76 13.06
N ALA A 728 -3.85 -13.38 13.35
CA ALA A 728 -4.37 -13.28 14.72
C ALA A 728 -4.24 -14.63 15.49
N ARG A 729 -4.52 -15.77 14.83
CA ARG A 729 -4.34 -17.10 15.43
C ARG A 729 -2.88 -17.40 15.71
N VAL A 730 -1.97 -17.16 14.76
CA VAL A 730 -0.52 -17.39 14.92
C VAL A 730 0.03 -16.54 16.06
N VAL A 731 -0.33 -15.25 16.11
CA VAL A 731 0.09 -14.34 17.20
C VAL A 731 -0.41 -14.81 18.57
N ARG A 732 -1.68 -15.22 18.67
CA ARG A 732 -2.25 -15.76 19.92
C ARG A 732 -1.57 -17.07 20.35
N THR A 733 -1.30 -17.97 19.42
CA THR A 733 -0.60 -19.23 19.70
C THR A 733 0.82 -18.98 20.18
N ASN A 734 1.56 -18.09 19.51
CA ASN A 734 2.90 -17.70 19.92
C ASN A 734 2.92 -17.07 21.32
N LEU A 735 1.94 -16.22 21.62
CA LEU A 735 1.78 -15.62 22.95
C LEU A 735 1.51 -16.71 24.01
N ALA A 736 0.62 -17.65 23.75
CA ALA A 736 0.30 -18.75 24.68
C ALA A 736 1.53 -19.63 24.95
N ILE A 737 2.28 -19.98 23.90
CA ILE A 737 3.53 -20.76 24.02
C ILE A 737 4.56 -19.98 24.85
N ALA A 738 4.75 -18.68 24.57
CA ALA A 738 5.70 -17.85 25.30
C ALA A 738 5.31 -17.70 26.78
N MET A 739 4.01 -17.51 27.07
CA MET A 739 3.51 -17.42 28.45
C MET A 739 3.71 -18.74 29.21
N PHE A 740 3.42 -19.88 28.58
CA PHE A 740 3.65 -21.19 29.19
C PHE A 740 5.13 -21.44 29.48
N TYR A 741 5.98 -21.21 28.49
CA TYR A 741 7.45 -21.33 28.64
C TYR A 741 7.95 -20.43 29.78
N ASN A 742 7.55 -19.14 29.81
CA ASN A 742 7.99 -18.23 30.86
C ASN A 742 7.46 -18.64 32.23
N ALA A 743 6.23 -19.14 32.34
CA ALA A 743 5.71 -19.63 33.62
C ALA A 743 6.55 -20.79 34.18
N VAL A 744 6.90 -21.75 33.32
CA VAL A 744 7.75 -22.89 33.72
C VAL A 744 9.15 -22.43 34.12
N THR A 745 9.81 -21.67 33.28
CA THR A 745 11.22 -21.26 33.49
C THR A 745 11.34 -20.28 34.67
N VAL A 746 10.39 -19.41 34.88
CA VAL A 746 10.33 -18.50 36.04
C VAL A 746 10.17 -19.29 37.34
N THR A 747 9.28 -20.28 37.38
CA THR A 747 9.10 -21.13 38.55
C THR A 747 10.38 -21.88 38.90
N LEU A 748 11.07 -22.47 37.91
CA LEU A 748 12.35 -23.15 38.10
C LEU A 748 13.47 -22.20 38.54
N ALA A 749 13.54 -20.99 37.96
CA ALA A 749 14.53 -19.98 38.34
C ALA A 749 14.29 -19.47 39.77
N THR A 750 13.02 -19.21 40.14
CA THR A 750 12.66 -18.79 41.51
C THR A 750 12.96 -19.86 42.54
N ALA A 751 12.81 -21.15 42.20
CA ALA A 751 13.18 -22.28 43.03
C ALA A 751 14.70 -22.48 43.16
N GLY A 752 15.54 -21.68 42.45
CA GLY A 752 16.99 -21.78 42.46
C GLY A 752 17.52 -22.99 41.71
N LEU A 753 16.68 -23.63 40.88
CA LEU A 753 17.04 -24.82 40.09
C LEU A 753 17.68 -24.46 38.74
N MET A 754 17.69 -23.17 38.38
CA MET A 754 18.29 -22.69 37.14
C MET A 754 19.46 -21.75 37.42
N THR A 755 20.56 -22.01 36.74
CA THR A 755 21.68 -21.07 36.71
C THR A 755 21.51 -20.02 35.61
N PRO A 756 22.18 -18.86 35.73
CA PRO A 756 22.18 -17.84 34.65
C PRO A 756 22.59 -18.41 33.28
N LEU A 757 23.50 -19.39 33.25
CA LEU A 757 23.98 -20.09 32.04
C LEU A 757 22.82 -20.83 31.32
N TRP A 758 22.03 -21.62 32.04
CA TRP A 758 20.90 -22.33 31.47
C TRP A 758 19.85 -21.37 30.96
N CYS A 759 19.62 -20.25 31.68
CA CYS A 759 18.73 -19.21 31.25
C CYS A 759 19.20 -18.54 29.95
N ALA A 760 20.48 -18.25 29.83
CA ALA A 760 21.11 -17.66 28.65
C ALA A 760 21.04 -18.56 27.40
N ILE A 761 21.03 -19.88 27.57
CA ILE A 761 20.92 -20.88 26.48
C ILE A 761 19.45 -21.10 26.10
N LEU A 762 18.56 -21.30 27.06
CA LEU A 762 17.16 -21.66 26.80
C LEU A 762 16.36 -20.51 26.18
N MET A 763 16.68 -19.29 26.55
CA MET A 763 16.00 -18.10 26.02
C MET A 763 16.17 -17.94 24.49
N PRO A 764 17.38 -17.98 23.91
CA PRO A 764 17.53 -17.92 22.45
C PRO A 764 16.93 -19.11 21.71
N VAL A 765 17.04 -20.32 22.29
CA VAL A 765 16.43 -21.54 21.72
C VAL A 765 14.90 -21.38 21.63
N SER A 766 14.25 -20.90 22.69
CA SER A 766 12.82 -20.60 22.69
C SER A 766 12.47 -19.53 21.65
N SER A 767 13.25 -18.46 21.55
CA SER A 767 13.01 -17.37 20.59
C SER A 767 13.18 -17.87 19.14
N LEU A 768 14.22 -18.66 18.86
CA LEU A 768 14.46 -19.21 17.53
C LEU A 768 13.36 -20.20 17.13
N SER A 769 12.94 -21.07 18.05
CA SER A 769 11.85 -22.03 17.79
C SER A 769 10.54 -21.32 17.47
N THR A 770 10.21 -20.23 18.19
CA THR A 770 9.03 -19.42 17.92
C THR A 770 9.10 -18.72 16.56
N VAL A 771 10.25 -18.17 16.18
CA VAL A 771 10.48 -17.55 14.86
C VAL A 771 10.34 -18.59 13.75
N LEU A 772 10.93 -19.77 13.90
CA LEU A 772 10.82 -20.86 12.93
C LEU A 772 9.38 -21.36 12.80
N ALA A 773 8.68 -21.58 13.94
CA ALA A 773 7.28 -21.98 13.95
C ALA A 773 6.39 -20.93 13.26
N THR A 774 6.58 -19.64 13.54
CA THR A 774 5.88 -18.53 12.88
C THR A 774 6.09 -18.57 11.37
N THR A 775 7.35 -18.69 10.95
CA THR A 775 7.69 -18.74 9.52
C THR A 775 7.07 -19.95 8.84
N PHE A 776 7.13 -21.12 9.48
CA PHE A 776 6.56 -22.35 8.95
C PHE A 776 5.03 -22.29 8.87
N GLN A 777 4.36 -21.84 9.92
CA GLN A 777 2.91 -21.69 9.95
C GLN A 777 2.40 -20.74 8.87
N LEU A 778 3.11 -19.63 8.60
CA LEU A 778 2.72 -18.68 7.56
C LEU A 778 3.18 -19.07 6.14
N ARG A 779 4.18 -19.96 6.01
CA ARG A 779 4.66 -20.46 4.70
C ARG A 779 3.94 -21.72 4.19
N ARG A 780 3.51 -22.62 5.06
CA ARG A 780 3.03 -23.98 4.70
C ARG A 780 1.82 -23.99 3.77
N GLU A 781 1.02 -22.94 3.72
CA GLU A 781 -0.15 -22.87 2.85
C GLU A 781 0.05 -22.00 1.60
N ARG A 782 1.30 -21.58 1.30
CA ARG A 782 1.61 -20.93 0.03
C ARG A 782 1.17 -21.73 -1.20
N GLY A 783 1.07 -23.05 -1.09
CA GLY A 783 0.65 -23.93 -2.17
C GLY A 783 -0.87 -24.23 -2.27
N ARG A 784 -1.66 -23.97 -1.21
CA ARG A 784 -3.08 -24.37 -1.19
C ARG A 784 -4.10 -23.24 -1.24
N SER A 785 -3.81 -22.04 -0.73
CA SER A 785 -4.79 -20.95 -0.60
C SER A 785 -4.54 -19.74 -1.49
N TRP A 786 -3.39 -19.68 -2.18
CA TRP A 786 -3.01 -18.54 -3.03
C TRP A 786 -3.24 -18.79 -4.52
N THR A 787 -3.47 -20.06 -4.92
CA THR A 787 -3.68 -20.48 -6.30
C THR A 787 -5.04 -21.13 -6.57
N SER A 788 -5.85 -21.43 -5.55
CA SER A 788 -7.21 -22.01 -5.69
C SER A 788 -8.30 -20.97 -5.54
#